data_eeb4448fb6a8471cca557dcfb5e66db1
#
_entry.id   eeb4448fb6a8471cca557dcfb5e66db1
#
_cell.length_a   1.000
_cell.length_b   1.000
_cell.length_c   1.000
_cell.angle_alpha   90.00
_cell.angle_beta   90.00
_cell.angle_gamma   90.00
#
_symmetry.space_group_name_H-M   'P 1'
#
loop_
_entity.id
_entity.type
_entity.pdbx_description
1 polymer ?
#
loop_
_entity_poly.entity_id
_entity_poly.type
_entity_poly.pdbx_seq_one_letter_code
_entity_poly.pdbx_strand_id
1 'polypeptide(L)'
;ADQLAIATPKVESFITRCWDLGIEIGSSVRNIEECLQEAAADITVRTALLESRLVGGDKKLYRRFLLQFDAAMDAKAFYQAKLLELRQRHHKYNDTPYSLEPNCKESPGGLRDLQVILWMTKAAKLGNSFSDLHKKGLLTKRESLEINRNLKLLQTLRTQLHLVAKRRQDVLVFDLQTQLAESFGLTSENGTRASEKIMKQYYWAAKAVTQLNEILLQNIEAILFPKESRITRPVSEHFVERQGLLDIVDPNLFEKHPNQILRAFLLYTKTPGVKGFSAQILRGLYNARNLMNAEWRKQAENREYFMEIVRQPHGVTNAFRMMNQTSVLGRYLPAFRRIVGQMQHDLFHVYTVDQHILMVLRNVRRFWIVEHTHEFPFCSQLAANYDKPWLLILAALFHDIAKGRGGDHSDLGKKDARLFSKQHGLNKEDTDLLVWLVAEHLTMSQVAQKQDISDPDVIKAFAKKVKTERRLTALYLLTVADVRGTSPKVWNAWKGKLLEDLYKLTLRILGGEQHDLSSELEQNQSEAKQMLRLFGLQTDAHENLWKQLDISFFLRHEPSDIAWLTKHLHGRVNHPEAIVRARLSQIGEGLQVGVYVKDQVDLFARICAYFDQQGFSILDAKIHTTQHGYALDTFQISGTNLLREGGHYRDIIQLVEHDLAAMLQQSAPLPNPSKGRLSRQSRSFPIQPRVSLRADERGQYYVLSVSANDRTGLLYAIAKILAEHQISLHTARINTLGERIEDVFLLDGHNLSKDSKIQVQLETEILDALAV
;
A
#
# COMPACT_ATOMS: atom_id res chain seq x y z
N ALA A 1 57.28 -6.21 18.78
CA ALA A 1 56.69 -7.54 19.04
C ALA A 1 56.39 -7.69 20.54
N ASP A 2 57.30 -7.39 21.47
CA ASP A 2 57.13 -7.64 22.91
C ASP A 2 56.02 -6.80 23.56
N GLN A 3 55.85 -5.53 23.17
CA GLN A 3 54.76 -4.67 23.71
C GLN A 3 53.38 -5.13 23.27
N LEU A 4 53.24 -5.67 22.07
CA LEU A 4 51.97 -6.25 21.57
C LEU A 4 51.59 -7.50 22.36
N ALA A 5 52.55 -8.38 22.60
CA ALA A 5 52.33 -9.62 23.39
C ALA A 5 51.84 -9.31 24.81
N ILE A 6 52.31 -8.21 25.43
CA ILE A 6 51.87 -7.78 26.76
C ILE A 6 50.49 -7.09 26.74
N ALA A 7 50.14 -6.40 25.65
CA ALA A 7 48.91 -5.65 25.54
C ALA A 7 47.72 -6.56 25.15
N THR A 8 47.92 -7.58 24.31
CA THR A 8 46.87 -8.44 23.77
C THR A 8 45.99 -9.07 24.87
N PRO A 9 46.52 -9.74 25.92
CA PRO A 9 45.66 -10.32 26.95
C PRO A 9 44.84 -9.31 27.73
N LYS A 10 45.35 -8.07 27.88
CA LYS A 10 44.61 -7.00 28.58
C LYS A 10 43.48 -6.49 27.75
N VAL A 11 43.66 -6.35 26.44
CA VAL A 11 42.63 -5.94 25.50
C VAL A 11 41.52 -7.01 25.39
N GLU A 12 41.92 -8.27 25.29
CA GLU A 12 40.98 -9.39 25.26
C GLU A 12 40.15 -9.47 26.56
N SER A 13 40.78 -9.32 27.71
CA SER A 13 40.10 -9.28 29.00
C SER A 13 39.13 -8.09 29.10
N PHE A 14 39.49 -6.94 28.55
CA PHE A 14 38.61 -5.77 28.50
C PHE A 14 37.38 -6.00 27.59
N ILE A 15 37.59 -6.58 26.41
CA ILE A 15 36.52 -6.91 25.44
C ILE A 15 35.57 -7.93 26.06
N THR A 16 36.10 -9.00 26.69
CA THR A 16 35.31 -10.03 27.36
C THR A 16 34.44 -9.42 28.46
N ARG A 17 34.99 -8.54 29.29
CA ARG A 17 34.21 -7.85 30.33
C ARG A 17 33.09 -6.96 29.77
N CYS A 18 33.32 -6.33 28.62
CA CYS A 18 32.28 -5.58 27.97
C CYS A 18 31.11 -6.47 27.50
N TRP A 19 31.43 -7.65 26.95
CA TRP A 19 30.41 -8.63 26.56
C TRP A 19 29.67 -9.22 27.77
N ASP A 20 30.39 -9.53 28.86
CA ASP A 20 29.78 -10.02 30.10
C ASP A 20 28.79 -9.00 30.70
N LEU A 21 29.04 -7.71 30.49
CA LEU A 21 28.14 -6.60 30.87
C LEU A 21 26.99 -6.40 29.88
N GLY A 22 26.89 -7.22 28.82
CA GLY A 22 25.87 -7.09 27.80
C GLY A 22 26.07 -5.88 26.84
N ILE A 23 27.29 -5.31 26.80
CA ILE A 23 27.63 -4.21 25.88
C ILE A 23 28.09 -4.81 24.57
N GLU A 24 27.26 -4.61 23.52
CA GLU A 24 27.63 -4.97 22.15
C GLU A 24 28.73 -4.03 21.64
N ILE A 25 29.97 -4.50 21.60
CA ILE A 25 31.10 -3.73 21.03
C ILE A 25 31.68 -4.42 19.81
N GLY A 26 31.95 -3.64 18.77
CA GLY A 26 32.87 -4.00 17.70
C GLY A 26 34.26 -3.51 18.08
N SER A 27 35.22 -4.38 18.16
CA SER A 27 36.58 -4.04 18.60
C SER A 27 37.60 -4.27 17.50
N SER A 28 38.58 -3.40 17.43
CA SER A 28 39.77 -3.59 16.60
C SER A 28 40.97 -2.89 17.26
N VAL A 29 42.15 -3.49 17.13
CA VAL A 29 43.43 -2.89 17.56
C VAL A 29 44.20 -2.53 16.30
N ARG A 30 44.51 -1.26 16.12
CA ARG A 30 45.13 -0.74 14.91
C ARG A 30 46.15 0.32 15.27
N ASN A 31 47.23 0.40 14.51
CA ASN A 31 48.11 1.56 14.50
C ASN A 31 47.45 2.68 13.64
N ILE A 32 48.10 3.86 13.60
CA ILE A 32 47.55 5.01 12.86
C ILE A 32 47.45 4.71 11.36
N GLU A 33 48.48 4.10 10.79
CA GLU A 33 48.53 3.79 9.35
C GLU A 33 47.43 2.80 8.96
N GLU A 34 47.24 1.74 9.72
CA GLU A 34 46.12 0.79 9.54
C GLU A 34 44.77 1.47 9.67
N CYS A 35 44.60 2.40 10.63
CA CYS A 35 43.37 3.17 10.75
C CYS A 35 43.08 3.98 9.47
N LEU A 36 44.11 4.59 8.85
CA LEU A 36 43.95 5.36 7.64
C LEU A 36 43.67 4.49 6.41
N GLN A 37 44.32 3.32 6.31
CA GLN A 37 44.10 2.37 5.22
C GLN A 37 42.66 1.81 5.28
N GLU A 38 42.19 1.39 6.42
CA GLU A 38 40.84 0.89 6.62
C GLU A 38 39.80 1.99 6.35
N ALA A 39 40.06 3.22 6.83
CA ALA A 39 39.19 4.35 6.54
C ALA A 39 39.15 4.71 5.04
N ALA A 40 40.22 4.47 4.29
CA ALA A 40 40.22 4.66 2.85
C ALA A 40 39.39 3.58 2.12
N ALA A 41 39.43 2.35 2.60
CA ALA A 41 38.70 1.20 2.02
C ALA A 41 37.21 1.18 2.36
N ASP A 42 36.82 1.54 3.60
CA ASP A 42 35.44 1.44 4.08
C ASP A 42 34.93 2.78 4.63
N ILE A 43 33.86 3.27 4.00
CA ILE A 43 33.16 4.51 4.41
C ILE A 43 32.54 4.40 5.82
N THR A 44 32.18 3.21 6.27
CA THR A 44 31.62 2.98 7.62
C THR A 44 32.72 3.14 8.67
N VAL A 45 33.91 2.57 8.42
CA VAL A 45 35.07 2.74 9.27
C VAL A 45 35.49 4.21 9.30
N ARG A 46 35.54 4.86 8.14
CA ARG A 46 35.85 6.31 8.04
C ARG A 46 34.87 7.13 8.87
N THR A 47 33.58 6.82 8.83
CA THR A 47 32.56 7.52 9.61
C THR A 47 32.73 7.26 11.13
N ALA A 48 33.05 6.03 11.53
CA ALA A 48 33.30 5.68 12.93
C ALA A 48 34.52 6.45 13.48
N LEU A 49 35.59 6.52 12.70
CA LEU A 49 36.81 7.27 13.09
C LEU A 49 36.56 8.78 13.12
N LEU A 50 35.73 9.33 12.23
CA LEU A 50 35.29 10.72 12.26
C LEU A 50 34.57 11.09 13.57
N GLU A 51 33.82 10.14 14.16
CA GLU A 51 33.11 10.27 15.42
C GLU A 51 33.92 9.78 16.64
N SER A 52 35.22 9.50 16.43
CA SER A 52 36.08 8.99 17.51
C SER A 52 36.20 9.98 18.65
N ARG A 53 36.33 9.46 19.88
CA ARG A 53 36.65 10.21 21.09
C ARG A 53 37.65 9.44 21.96
N LEU A 54 38.54 10.13 22.61
CA LEU A 54 39.43 9.54 23.57
C LEU A 54 38.68 9.18 24.85
N VAL A 55 38.56 7.91 25.17
CA VAL A 55 38.00 7.42 26.43
C VAL A 55 39.08 7.31 27.49
N GLY A 56 40.25 6.86 27.08
CA GLY A 56 41.43 6.71 27.95
C GLY A 56 42.69 6.53 27.11
N GLY A 57 43.88 6.71 27.71
CA GLY A 57 45.17 6.50 27.05
C GLY A 57 45.93 7.79 26.72
N ASP A 58 46.92 7.70 25.79
CA ASP A 58 47.84 8.79 25.48
C ASP A 58 47.17 9.87 24.61
N LYS A 59 47.02 11.07 25.17
CA LYS A 59 46.47 12.26 24.46
C LYS A 59 47.33 12.69 23.29
N LYS A 60 48.68 12.46 23.32
CA LYS A 60 49.58 12.86 22.21
C LYS A 60 49.36 11.91 21.02
N LEU A 61 49.24 10.62 21.26
CA LEU A 61 48.97 9.65 20.21
C LEU A 61 47.64 9.93 19.55
N TYR A 62 46.59 10.18 20.34
CA TYR A 62 45.26 10.49 19.81
C TYR A 62 45.23 11.79 18.98
N ARG A 63 45.93 12.85 19.45
CA ARG A 63 46.07 14.08 18.65
C ARG A 63 46.82 13.85 17.34
N ARG A 64 47.89 13.02 17.33
CA ARG A 64 48.60 12.64 16.13
C ARG A 64 47.72 11.89 15.15
N PHE A 65 46.92 10.96 15.66
CA PHE A 65 45.90 10.27 14.87
C PHE A 65 44.94 11.28 14.22
N LEU A 66 44.31 12.16 15.00
CA LEU A 66 43.34 13.14 14.47
C LEU A 66 43.95 14.02 13.39
N LEU A 67 45.20 14.53 13.56
CA LEU A 67 45.86 15.34 12.59
C LEU A 67 46.07 14.60 11.25
N GLN A 68 46.54 13.34 11.32
CA GLN A 68 46.73 12.52 10.12
C GLN A 68 45.43 12.12 9.47
N PHE A 69 44.42 11.79 10.23
CA PHE A 69 43.07 11.46 9.74
C PHE A 69 42.43 12.67 9.03
N ASP A 70 42.53 13.87 9.65
CA ASP A 70 42.03 15.12 9.03
C ASP A 70 42.74 15.50 7.75
N ALA A 71 44.07 15.22 7.66
CA ALA A 71 44.84 15.44 6.46
C ALA A 71 44.49 14.44 5.33
N ALA A 72 44.15 13.21 5.68
CA ALA A 72 43.75 12.16 4.73
C ALA A 72 42.25 12.24 4.34
N MET A 73 41.46 13.15 4.95
CA MET A 73 40.03 13.27 4.67
C MET A 73 39.77 13.97 3.34
N ASP A 74 39.27 13.21 2.35
CA ASP A 74 38.69 13.77 1.14
C ASP A 74 37.18 14.05 1.41
N ALA A 75 36.84 15.30 1.65
CA ALA A 75 35.48 15.74 1.94
C ALA A 75 34.54 15.57 0.75
N LYS A 76 35.06 15.68 -0.50
CA LYS A 76 34.25 15.52 -1.72
C LYS A 76 33.84 14.07 -1.91
N ALA A 77 34.81 13.16 -1.86
CA ALA A 77 34.55 11.71 -1.95
C ALA A 77 33.67 11.23 -0.80
N PHE A 78 33.89 11.72 0.43
CA PHE A 78 33.08 11.40 1.60
C PHE A 78 31.62 11.85 1.42
N TYR A 79 31.38 13.08 0.95
CA TYR A 79 30.06 13.60 0.66
C TYR A 79 29.31 12.72 -0.35
N GLN A 80 29.95 12.38 -1.49
CA GLN A 80 29.34 11.56 -2.53
C GLN A 80 28.98 10.17 -2.02
N ALA A 81 29.86 9.51 -1.27
CA ALA A 81 29.62 8.20 -0.71
C ALA A 81 28.47 8.22 0.32
N LYS A 82 28.42 9.23 1.20
CA LYS A 82 27.33 9.39 2.18
C LYS A 82 26.01 9.77 1.55
N LEU A 83 26.01 10.53 0.45
CA LEU A 83 24.79 10.83 -0.31
C LEU A 83 24.22 9.57 -0.97
N LEU A 84 25.09 8.72 -1.52
CA LEU A 84 24.67 7.43 -2.08
C LEU A 84 24.07 6.52 -1.02
N GLU A 85 24.76 6.36 0.13
CA GLU A 85 24.26 5.58 1.27
C GLU A 85 22.91 6.10 1.77
N LEU A 86 22.72 7.43 1.87
CA LEU A 86 21.46 8.06 2.25
C LEU A 86 20.34 7.72 1.28
N ARG A 87 20.58 7.79 -0.03
CA ARG A 87 19.59 7.45 -1.06
C ARG A 87 19.20 5.98 -1.03
N GLN A 88 20.18 5.07 -0.92
CA GLN A 88 19.92 3.63 -0.79
C GLN A 88 19.09 3.31 0.46
N ARG A 89 19.41 3.95 1.57
CA ARG A 89 18.66 3.80 2.82
C ARG A 89 17.25 4.32 2.69
N HIS A 90 17.02 5.51 2.10
CA HIS A 90 15.69 6.04 1.87
C HIS A 90 14.86 5.13 0.96
N HIS A 91 15.46 4.59 -0.10
CA HIS A 91 14.79 3.66 -1.01
C HIS A 91 14.28 2.39 -0.29
N LYS A 92 15.07 1.85 0.64
CA LYS A 92 14.66 0.71 1.50
C LYS A 92 13.38 1.00 2.30
N TYR A 93 13.10 2.26 2.61
CA TYR A 93 11.91 2.72 3.33
C TYR A 93 10.89 3.40 2.40
N ASN A 94 10.85 3.01 1.11
CA ASN A 94 9.93 3.54 0.10
C ASN A 94 9.96 5.07 -0.06
N ASP A 95 11.11 5.70 0.21
CA ASP A 95 11.33 7.14 0.11
C ASP A 95 10.30 8.00 0.89
N THR A 96 9.69 7.44 1.93
CA THR A 96 8.65 8.11 2.71
C THR A 96 8.85 7.96 4.23
N PRO A 97 8.67 9.04 5.01
CA PRO A 97 8.62 8.97 6.47
C PRO A 97 7.26 8.51 7.02
N TYR A 98 6.24 8.33 6.16
CA TYR A 98 4.84 8.19 6.55
C TYR A 98 4.33 6.75 6.57
N SER A 99 5.22 5.78 6.75
CA SER A 99 4.83 4.40 7.11
C SER A 99 4.16 4.40 8.49
N LEU A 100 3.19 3.51 8.70
CA LEU A 100 2.50 3.40 10.01
C LEU A 100 3.39 2.79 11.10
N GLU A 101 4.40 2.01 10.73
CA GLU A 101 5.44 1.48 11.63
C GLU A 101 6.84 1.95 11.16
N PRO A 102 7.15 3.26 11.26
CA PRO A 102 8.42 3.78 10.76
C PRO A 102 9.58 3.44 11.70
N ASN A 103 10.78 3.38 11.14
CA ASN A 103 12.01 3.32 11.94
C ASN A 103 12.45 4.74 12.30
N CYS A 104 12.36 5.14 13.57
CA CYS A 104 12.65 6.50 14.03
C CYS A 104 14.12 6.91 13.85
N LYS A 105 15.02 5.96 13.60
CA LYS A 105 16.42 6.19 13.33
C LYS A 105 16.73 6.22 11.83
N GLU A 106 16.28 5.18 11.08
CA GLU A 106 16.76 4.92 9.72
C GLU A 106 15.78 5.38 8.62
N SER A 107 14.46 5.53 8.88
CA SER A 107 13.51 6.03 7.89
C SER A 107 13.82 7.47 7.48
N PRO A 108 13.39 7.92 6.27
CA PRO A 108 13.51 9.32 5.86
C PRO A 108 13.00 10.27 6.95
N GLY A 109 13.78 11.32 7.25
CA GLY A 109 13.48 12.26 8.35
C GLY A 109 13.77 11.73 9.75
N GLY A 110 14.38 10.55 9.90
CA GLY A 110 14.81 9.98 11.17
C GLY A 110 16.16 10.53 11.66
N LEU A 111 16.62 10.02 12.80
CA LEU A 111 17.87 10.47 13.44
C LEU A 111 19.10 10.32 12.53
N ARG A 112 19.13 9.30 11.69
CA ARG A 112 20.26 9.05 10.80
C ARG A 112 20.45 10.15 9.76
N ASP A 113 19.37 10.78 9.30
CA ASP A 113 19.46 11.90 8.37
C ASP A 113 20.20 13.09 8.99
N LEU A 114 19.89 13.42 10.23
CA LEU A 114 20.59 14.47 10.97
C LEU A 114 22.06 14.14 11.26
N GLN A 115 22.34 12.85 11.55
CA GLN A 115 23.72 12.38 11.75
C GLN A 115 24.54 12.48 10.46
N VAL A 116 23.97 12.06 9.32
CA VAL A 116 24.64 12.14 8.00
C VAL A 116 25.04 13.58 7.68
N ILE A 117 24.16 14.56 7.91
CA ILE A 117 24.50 15.98 7.74
C ILE A 117 25.67 16.38 8.63
N LEU A 118 25.64 16.03 9.92
CA LEU A 118 26.75 16.36 10.84
C LEU A 118 28.06 15.69 10.43
N TRP A 119 28.03 14.48 9.91
CA TRP A 119 29.22 13.81 9.40
C TRP A 119 29.79 14.52 8.17
N MET A 120 28.93 14.87 7.20
CA MET A 120 29.34 15.62 6.00
C MET A 120 29.92 17.00 6.35
N THR A 121 29.28 17.72 7.29
CA THR A 121 29.76 19.04 7.75
C THR A 121 31.08 18.94 8.48
N LYS A 122 31.27 17.92 9.29
CA LYS A 122 32.52 17.64 10.02
C LYS A 122 33.67 17.30 9.06
N ALA A 123 33.42 16.41 8.09
CA ALA A 123 34.38 16.05 7.05
C ALA A 123 34.76 17.27 6.19
N ALA A 124 33.82 18.16 5.88
CA ALA A 124 34.02 19.39 5.12
C ALA A 124 34.59 20.55 5.97
N LYS A 125 34.90 20.35 7.26
CA LYS A 125 35.35 21.38 8.20
C LYS A 125 34.40 22.56 8.34
N LEU A 126 33.11 22.33 8.12
CA LEU A 126 32.05 23.34 8.24
C LEU A 126 31.50 23.52 9.65
N GLY A 127 31.81 22.59 10.56
CA GLY A 127 31.37 22.63 11.95
C GLY A 127 31.02 21.26 12.50
N ASN A 128 30.82 21.19 13.83
CA ASN A 128 30.52 19.96 14.57
C ASN A 128 29.08 19.93 15.11
N SER A 129 28.34 20.99 14.93
CA SER A 129 26.97 21.15 15.44
C SER A 129 26.12 22.00 14.49
N PHE A 130 24.81 21.89 14.62
CA PHE A 130 23.87 22.78 13.87
C PHE A 130 24.00 24.23 14.27
N SER A 131 24.48 24.53 15.47
CA SER A 131 24.82 25.89 15.90
C SER A 131 26.01 26.47 15.13
N ASP A 132 27.01 25.64 14.82
CA ASP A 132 28.15 26.08 14.00
C ASP A 132 27.74 26.35 12.56
N LEU A 133 26.82 25.55 12.00
CA LEU A 133 26.25 25.78 10.69
C LEU A 133 25.48 27.11 10.63
N HIS A 134 24.78 27.47 11.70
CA HIS A 134 24.13 28.79 11.82
C HIS A 134 25.18 29.91 11.79
N LYS A 135 26.24 29.81 12.61
CA LYS A 135 27.31 30.83 12.62
C LYS A 135 27.99 31.03 11.27
N LYS A 136 28.06 29.97 10.44
CA LYS A 136 28.59 30.01 9.07
C LYS A 136 27.55 30.40 8.00
N GLY A 137 26.32 30.74 8.38
CA GLY A 137 25.26 31.17 7.46
C GLY A 137 24.61 30.06 6.64
N LEU A 138 24.92 28.79 6.93
CA LEU A 138 24.30 27.64 6.28
C LEU A 138 22.90 27.36 6.78
N LEU A 139 22.59 27.78 8.01
CA LEU A 139 21.27 27.75 8.63
C LEU A 139 20.91 29.14 9.16
N THR A 140 19.64 29.48 9.10
CA THR A 140 19.08 30.60 9.86
C THR A 140 18.97 30.22 11.33
N LYS A 141 18.87 31.20 12.22
CA LYS A 141 18.65 30.96 13.66
C LYS A 141 17.39 30.12 13.91
N ARG A 142 16.31 30.38 13.16
CA ARG A 142 15.04 29.64 13.25
C ARG A 142 15.18 28.19 12.83
N GLU A 143 15.86 27.94 11.71
CA GLU A 143 16.13 26.56 11.20
C GLU A 143 16.98 25.77 12.20
N SER A 144 18.04 26.38 12.77
CA SER A 144 18.89 25.75 13.78
C SER A 144 18.12 25.38 15.05
N LEU A 145 17.24 26.26 15.52
CA LEU A 145 16.36 25.97 16.68
C LEU A 145 15.38 24.83 16.38
N GLU A 146 14.78 24.81 15.19
CA GLU A 146 13.82 23.78 14.79
C GLU A 146 14.49 22.41 14.64
N ILE A 147 15.68 22.34 14.02
CA ILE A 147 16.46 21.10 13.94
C ILE A 147 16.78 20.56 15.33
N ASN A 148 17.29 21.39 16.23
CA ASN A 148 17.64 20.96 17.58
C ASN A 148 16.42 20.48 18.38
N ARG A 149 15.24 21.13 18.22
CA ARG A 149 13.98 20.67 18.81
C ARG A 149 13.57 19.28 18.28
N ASN A 150 13.63 19.09 16.97
CA ASN A 150 13.26 17.83 16.34
C ASN A 150 14.26 16.71 16.67
N LEU A 151 15.57 17.03 16.71
CA LEU A 151 16.61 16.11 17.17
C LEU A 151 16.32 15.61 18.59
N LYS A 152 16.04 16.54 19.52
CA LYS A 152 15.70 16.21 20.90
C LYS A 152 14.44 15.34 20.98
N LEU A 153 13.38 15.67 20.22
CA LEU A 153 12.15 14.89 20.18
C LEU A 153 12.42 13.45 19.69
N LEU A 154 13.14 13.29 18.58
CA LEU A 154 13.46 11.97 18.02
C LEU A 154 14.36 11.15 18.94
N GLN A 155 15.32 11.77 19.62
CA GLN A 155 16.16 11.11 20.63
C GLN A 155 15.32 10.66 21.84
N THR A 156 14.47 11.53 22.38
CA THR A 156 13.57 11.19 23.50
C THR A 156 12.62 10.05 23.10
N LEU A 157 12.00 10.15 21.92
CA LEU A 157 11.10 9.14 21.40
C LEU A 157 11.80 7.78 21.28
N ARG A 158 13.02 7.75 20.72
CA ARG A 158 13.81 6.52 20.60
C ARG A 158 14.17 5.95 21.98
N THR A 159 14.59 6.79 22.91
CA THR A 159 14.94 6.34 24.28
C THR A 159 13.71 5.76 24.98
N GLN A 160 12.57 6.43 24.95
CA GLN A 160 11.32 5.93 25.52
C GLN A 160 10.87 4.62 24.86
N LEU A 161 11.04 4.52 23.55
CA LEU A 161 10.72 3.27 22.81
C LEU A 161 11.59 2.09 23.29
N HIS A 162 12.89 2.30 23.53
CA HIS A 162 13.77 1.28 24.11
C HIS A 162 13.35 0.87 25.52
N LEU A 163 12.95 1.83 26.35
CA LEU A 163 12.49 1.57 27.72
C LEU A 163 11.18 0.78 27.74
N VAL A 164 10.21 1.18 26.92
CA VAL A 164 8.92 0.47 26.79
C VAL A 164 9.13 -0.92 26.24
N ALA A 165 9.98 -1.08 25.22
CA ALA A 165 10.27 -2.37 24.59
C ALA A 165 11.16 -3.26 25.45
N LYS A 166 11.82 -2.72 26.52
CA LYS A 166 12.83 -3.39 27.36
C LYS A 166 13.99 -4.00 26.55
N ARG A 167 14.23 -3.46 25.35
CA ARG A 167 15.30 -3.87 24.44
C ARG A 167 15.57 -2.76 23.42
N ARG A 168 16.66 -2.92 22.66
CA ARG A 168 16.91 -2.06 21.50
C ARG A 168 15.80 -2.23 20.47
N GLN A 169 15.05 -1.14 20.20
CA GLN A 169 13.93 -1.09 19.26
C GLN A 169 13.89 0.27 18.59
N ASP A 170 14.08 0.30 17.27
CA ASP A 170 14.09 1.54 16.50
C ASP A 170 12.83 1.68 15.63
N VAL A 171 12.03 0.61 15.45
CA VAL A 171 10.76 0.61 14.70
C VAL A 171 9.62 0.89 15.67
N LEU A 172 8.79 1.88 15.33
CA LEU A 172 7.59 2.27 16.06
C LEU A 172 6.44 1.29 15.76
N VAL A 173 6.58 0.04 16.23
CA VAL A 173 5.57 -1.01 15.99
C VAL A 173 4.26 -0.69 16.71
N PHE A 174 3.12 -1.07 16.12
CA PHE A 174 1.79 -0.78 16.65
C PHE A 174 1.62 -1.14 18.12
N ASP A 175 2.11 -2.32 18.52
CA ASP A 175 1.99 -2.84 19.90
C ASP A 175 2.60 -1.92 20.94
N LEU A 176 3.59 -1.11 20.57
CA LEU A 176 4.30 -0.22 21.47
C LEU A 176 3.84 1.25 21.38
N GLN A 177 3.11 1.63 20.32
CA GLN A 177 2.73 3.03 20.10
C GLN A 177 1.84 3.59 21.21
N THR A 178 0.92 2.79 21.75
CA THR A 178 0.04 3.23 22.85
C THR A 178 0.84 3.43 24.14
N GLN A 179 1.65 2.45 24.54
CA GLN A 179 2.50 2.57 25.75
C GLN A 179 3.53 3.69 25.60
N LEU A 180 4.06 3.88 24.38
CA LEU A 180 4.95 4.99 24.08
C LEU A 180 4.23 6.33 24.26
N ALA A 181 3.00 6.48 23.77
CA ALA A 181 2.22 7.70 23.94
C ALA A 181 1.93 8.00 25.41
N GLU A 182 1.59 6.99 26.20
CA GLU A 182 1.40 7.09 27.65
C GLU A 182 2.68 7.56 28.37
N SER A 183 3.87 7.07 27.95
CA SER A 183 5.15 7.54 28.49
C SER A 183 5.45 9.03 28.20
N PHE A 184 4.77 9.62 27.21
CA PHE A 184 4.78 11.05 26.91
C PHE A 184 3.63 11.82 27.62
N GLY A 185 2.83 11.17 28.47
CA GLY A 185 1.67 11.76 29.13
C GLY A 185 0.50 12.05 28.20
N LEU A 186 0.42 11.38 27.04
CA LEU A 186 -0.67 11.58 26.07
C LEU A 186 -1.81 10.62 26.39
N THR A 187 -3.04 11.15 26.40
CA THR A 187 -4.28 10.40 26.64
C THR A 187 -5.18 10.41 25.40
N SER A 188 -6.05 9.40 25.30
CA SER A 188 -7.08 9.36 24.25
C SER A 188 -8.22 10.31 24.61
N GLU A 189 -8.57 11.22 23.69
CA GLU A 189 -9.58 12.26 23.89
C GLU A 189 -10.32 12.57 22.58
N ASN A 190 -11.60 12.88 22.66
CA ASN A 190 -12.42 13.32 21.51
C ASN A 190 -12.34 12.37 20.30
N GLY A 191 -12.29 11.06 20.54
CA GLY A 191 -12.21 10.06 19.49
C GLY A 191 -10.81 9.90 18.86
N THR A 192 -9.80 10.65 19.31
CA THR A 192 -8.41 10.52 18.87
C THR A 192 -7.62 9.69 19.86
N ARG A 193 -6.96 8.64 19.42
CA ARG A 193 -6.16 7.75 20.28
C ARG A 193 -4.84 8.42 20.69
N ALA A 194 -4.33 8.05 21.86
CA ALA A 194 -3.00 8.52 22.33
C ALA A 194 -1.89 8.20 21.32
N SER A 195 -1.93 6.99 20.71
CA SER A 195 -0.98 6.56 19.66
C SER A 195 -1.01 7.49 18.45
N GLU A 196 -2.17 7.98 18.02
CA GLU A 196 -2.27 8.93 16.91
C GLU A 196 -1.60 10.26 17.23
N LYS A 197 -1.73 10.72 18.47
CA LYS A 197 -1.12 11.99 18.91
C LYS A 197 0.41 11.93 18.88
N ILE A 198 1.03 10.83 19.37
CA ILE A 198 2.49 10.67 19.35
C ILE A 198 3.01 10.45 17.92
N MET A 199 2.33 9.62 17.12
CA MET A 199 2.72 9.39 15.74
C MET A 199 2.61 10.66 14.89
N LYS A 200 1.61 11.49 15.12
CA LYS A 200 1.50 12.79 14.46
C LYS A 200 2.68 13.71 14.81
N GLN A 201 3.13 13.72 16.05
CA GLN A 201 4.34 14.46 16.44
C GLN A 201 5.58 13.92 15.71
N TYR A 202 5.73 12.59 15.62
CA TYR A 202 6.81 11.96 14.87
C TYR A 202 6.79 12.37 13.40
N TYR A 203 5.64 12.25 12.70
CA TYR A 203 5.54 12.59 11.28
C TYR A 203 5.84 14.06 11.00
N TRP A 204 5.42 14.96 11.87
CA TRP A 204 5.74 16.37 11.74
C TRP A 204 7.24 16.65 11.94
N ALA A 205 7.88 15.98 12.88
CA ALA A 205 9.32 16.07 13.07
C ALA A 205 10.08 15.50 11.88
N ALA A 206 9.72 14.32 11.41
CA ALA A 206 10.34 13.68 10.26
C ALA A 206 10.20 14.54 8.98
N LYS A 207 9.02 15.13 8.75
CA LYS A 207 8.79 16.07 7.64
C LYS A 207 9.70 17.30 7.72
N ALA A 208 9.82 17.89 8.89
CA ALA A 208 10.69 19.07 9.09
C ALA A 208 12.17 18.71 8.89
N VAL A 209 12.60 17.56 9.41
CA VAL A 209 13.96 17.05 9.23
C VAL A 209 14.24 16.80 7.74
N THR A 210 13.35 16.14 7.01
CA THR A 210 13.52 15.87 5.56
C THR A 210 13.69 17.17 4.78
N GLN A 211 12.86 18.18 5.06
CA GLN A 211 12.91 19.48 4.37
C GLN A 211 14.22 20.23 4.65
N LEU A 212 14.63 20.28 5.91
CA LEU A 212 15.88 20.99 6.29
C LEU A 212 17.12 20.21 5.83
N ASN A 213 17.05 18.90 5.81
CA ASN A 213 18.11 18.03 5.30
C ASN A 213 18.41 18.32 3.82
N GLU A 214 17.35 18.45 2.99
CA GLU A 214 17.50 18.77 1.57
C GLU A 214 18.18 20.13 1.36
N ILE A 215 17.79 21.16 2.13
CA ILE A 215 18.42 22.48 2.09
C ILE A 215 19.90 22.39 2.46
N LEU A 216 20.24 21.64 3.50
CA LEU A 216 21.61 21.52 3.98
C LEU A 216 22.49 20.73 3.00
N LEU A 217 21.97 19.63 2.43
CA LEU A 217 22.70 18.85 1.42
C LEU A 217 23.09 19.74 0.23
N GLN A 218 22.15 20.50 -0.32
CA GLN A 218 22.42 21.40 -1.44
C GLN A 218 23.43 22.50 -1.06
N ASN A 219 23.36 23.07 0.14
CA ASN A 219 24.29 24.09 0.60
C ASN A 219 25.71 23.53 0.79
N ILE A 220 25.85 22.32 1.34
CA ILE A 220 27.13 21.64 1.50
C ILE A 220 27.72 21.29 0.11
N GLU A 221 26.88 20.78 -0.79
CA GLU A 221 27.28 20.46 -2.18
C GLU A 221 27.81 21.69 -2.90
N ALA A 222 27.14 22.83 -2.77
CA ALA A 222 27.58 24.09 -3.39
C ALA A 222 28.93 24.58 -2.89
N ILE A 223 29.27 24.27 -1.63
CA ILE A 223 30.62 24.62 -1.08
C ILE A 223 31.67 23.62 -1.53
N LEU A 224 31.38 22.33 -1.52
CA LEU A 224 32.35 21.30 -1.87
C LEU A 224 32.65 21.25 -3.38
N PHE A 225 31.67 21.57 -4.21
CA PHE A 225 31.76 21.53 -5.67
C PHE A 225 31.45 22.89 -6.29
N PRO A 226 32.26 23.93 -6.01
CA PRO A 226 32.08 25.22 -6.67
C PRO A 226 32.37 25.06 -8.16
N LYS A 227 31.37 25.37 -8.99
CA LYS A 227 31.51 25.35 -10.46
C LYS A 227 31.80 26.77 -10.95
N GLU A 228 32.85 26.94 -11.73
CA GLU A 228 33.31 28.22 -12.26
C GLU A 228 32.33 28.84 -13.27
N SER A 229 31.53 28.06 -13.97
CA SER A 229 30.48 28.56 -14.86
C SER A 229 29.12 27.91 -14.49
N ARG A 230 28.31 28.63 -13.74
CA ARG A 230 26.91 28.27 -13.56
C ARG A 230 26.15 28.71 -14.81
N ILE A 231 25.91 27.77 -15.74
CA ILE A 231 24.98 28.02 -16.83
C ILE A 231 23.61 28.29 -16.17
N THR A 232 23.17 29.53 -16.26
CA THR A 232 21.87 29.97 -15.76
C THR A 232 20.96 30.16 -16.96
N ARG A 233 19.89 29.41 -17.03
CA ARG A 233 18.88 29.54 -18.08
C ARG A 233 17.69 30.32 -17.51
N PRO A 234 17.29 31.47 -18.07
CA PRO A 234 16.12 32.18 -17.64
C PRO A 234 14.86 31.34 -17.92
N VAL A 235 13.97 31.24 -16.94
CA VAL A 235 12.69 30.54 -17.05
C VAL A 235 11.55 31.57 -17.09
N SER A 236 11.67 32.63 -16.28
CA SER A 236 10.78 33.79 -16.31
C SER A 236 11.48 35.00 -15.66
N GLU A 237 10.78 36.11 -15.51
CA GLU A 237 11.31 37.33 -14.87
C GLU A 237 11.93 37.07 -13.48
N HIS A 238 11.31 36.20 -12.69
CA HIS A 238 11.72 35.93 -11.30
C HIS A 238 12.41 34.59 -11.10
N PHE A 239 12.38 33.69 -12.09
CA PHE A 239 12.84 32.32 -11.99
C PHE A 239 13.89 31.98 -13.04
N VAL A 240 14.88 31.23 -12.61
CA VAL A 240 15.97 30.71 -13.46
C VAL A 240 16.13 29.21 -13.21
N GLU A 241 16.66 28.50 -14.20
CA GLU A 241 17.12 27.13 -14.03
C GLU A 241 18.63 27.14 -13.80
N ARG A 242 19.08 26.49 -12.75
CA ARG A 242 20.49 26.28 -12.40
C ARG A 242 20.75 24.82 -12.09
N GLN A 243 21.55 24.16 -12.92
CA GLN A 243 21.98 22.76 -12.69
C GLN A 243 20.81 21.76 -12.57
N GLY A 244 19.74 21.96 -13.33
CA GLY A 244 18.54 21.12 -13.25
C GLY A 244 17.62 21.44 -12.07
N LEU A 245 17.87 22.52 -11.33
CA LEU A 245 16.98 23.00 -10.27
C LEU A 245 16.35 24.33 -10.67
N LEU A 246 15.08 24.49 -10.35
CA LEU A 246 14.43 25.80 -10.41
C LEU A 246 14.94 26.65 -9.26
N ASP A 247 15.36 27.88 -9.57
CA ASP A 247 15.88 28.83 -8.59
C ASP A 247 15.28 30.22 -8.78
N ILE A 248 15.41 31.09 -7.80
CA ILE A 248 14.90 32.45 -7.79
C ILE A 248 16.03 33.46 -7.95
N VAL A 249 15.71 34.58 -8.62
CA VAL A 249 16.65 35.69 -8.81
C VAL A 249 16.77 36.51 -7.51
N ASP A 250 15.61 36.81 -6.85
CA ASP A 250 15.56 37.52 -5.58
C ASP A 250 15.26 36.54 -4.42
N PRO A 251 16.16 36.36 -3.45
CA PRO A 251 15.92 35.49 -2.30
C PRO A 251 14.65 35.82 -1.49
N ASN A 252 14.16 37.06 -1.55
CA ASN A 252 12.98 37.54 -0.85
C ASN A 252 11.71 37.55 -1.73
N LEU A 253 11.75 36.87 -2.89
CA LEU A 253 10.66 36.87 -3.87
C LEU A 253 9.31 36.53 -3.25
N PHE A 254 9.24 35.47 -2.46
CA PHE A 254 7.96 34.99 -1.90
C PHE A 254 7.41 35.89 -0.78
N GLU A 255 8.27 36.67 -0.14
CA GLU A 255 7.85 37.68 0.84
C GLU A 255 7.25 38.90 0.18
N LYS A 256 7.87 39.34 -0.92
CA LYS A 256 7.41 40.49 -1.72
C LYS A 256 6.21 40.15 -2.60
N HIS A 257 6.20 38.97 -3.18
CA HIS A 257 5.22 38.48 -4.14
C HIS A 257 4.71 37.07 -3.77
N PRO A 258 3.80 36.92 -2.79
CA PRO A 258 3.34 35.62 -2.33
C PRO A 258 2.62 34.75 -3.39
N ASN A 259 2.05 35.35 -4.45
CA ASN A 259 1.46 34.66 -5.59
C ASN A 259 2.49 33.83 -6.39
N GLN A 260 3.77 34.23 -6.34
CA GLN A 260 4.85 33.47 -6.98
C GLN A 260 5.09 32.08 -6.33
N ILE A 261 4.55 31.84 -5.14
CA ILE A 261 4.65 30.54 -4.45
C ILE A 261 4.04 29.42 -5.33
N LEU A 262 2.79 29.53 -5.78
CA LEU A 262 2.17 28.53 -6.65
C LEU A 262 2.75 28.53 -8.06
N ARG A 263 3.15 29.71 -8.57
CA ARG A 263 3.81 29.83 -9.85
C ARG A 263 5.13 29.04 -9.91
N ALA A 264 5.88 28.95 -8.81
CA ALA A 264 7.08 28.13 -8.75
C ALA A 264 6.79 26.65 -9.05
N PHE A 265 5.70 26.10 -8.46
CA PHE A 265 5.28 24.71 -8.73
C PHE A 265 4.77 24.53 -10.15
N LEU A 266 4.06 25.51 -10.70
CA LEU A 266 3.62 25.48 -12.09
C LEU A 266 4.84 25.49 -13.06
N LEU A 267 5.81 26.37 -12.82
CA LEU A 267 7.03 26.42 -13.63
C LEU A 267 7.85 25.12 -13.50
N TYR A 268 7.89 24.52 -12.32
CA TYR A 268 8.50 23.22 -12.12
C TYR A 268 7.88 22.15 -13.04
N THR A 269 6.55 22.16 -13.22
CA THR A 269 5.87 21.20 -14.11
C THR A 269 6.04 21.51 -15.58
N LYS A 270 6.20 22.79 -15.94
CA LYS A 270 6.26 23.26 -17.33
C LYS A 270 7.69 23.31 -17.90
N THR A 271 8.72 23.31 -17.06
CA THR A 271 10.11 23.51 -17.51
C THR A 271 10.82 22.18 -17.70
N PRO A 272 11.14 21.75 -18.95
CA PRO A 272 11.85 20.53 -19.20
C PRO A 272 13.24 20.52 -18.57
N GLY A 273 13.64 19.38 -18.00
CA GLY A 273 14.96 19.20 -17.38
C GLY A 273 15.07 19.66 -15.92
N VAL A 274 14.08 20.37 -15.39
CA VAL A 274 14.04 20.74 -13.96
C VAL A 274 13.65 19.52 -13.13
N LYS A 275 14.53 19.15 -12.19
CA LYS A 275 14.38 17.96 -11.33
C LYS A 275 13.90 18.28 -9.91
N GLY A 276 13.96 19.54 -9.50
CA GLY A 276 13.60 19.96 -8.13
C GLY A 276 13.76 21.46 -7.92
N PHE A 277 13.66 21.88 -6.67
CA PHE A 277 13.83 23.25 -6.21
C PHE A 277 15.21 23.47 -5.61
N SER A 278 15.77 24.66 -5.81
CA SER A 278 16.97 25.09 -5.13
C SER A 278 16.76 25.28 -3.62
N ALA A 279 17.85 25.24 -2.86
CA ALA A 279 17.82 25.56 -1.43
C ALA A 279 17.22 26.96 -1.15
N GLN A 280 17.40 27.92 -2.06
CA GLN A 280 16.84 29.27 -1.93
C GLN A 280 15.30 29.23 -2.03
N ILE A 281 14.75 28.54 -3.03
CA ILE A 281 13.29 28.34 -3.14
C ILE A 281 12.74 27.62 -1.90
N LEU A 282 13.36 26.50 -1.50
CA LEU A 282 12.88 25.72 -0.34
C LEU A 282 12.88 26.55 0.93
N ARG A 283 13.92 27.35 1.16
CA ARG A 283 14.00 28.29 2.29
C ARG A 283 12.98 29.42 2.19
N GLY A 284 12.81 30.00 1.00
CA GLY A 284 11.81 31.03 0.74
C GLY A 284 10.39 30.53 1.01
N LEU A 285 10.03 29.33 0.56
CA LEU A 285 8.75 28.70 0.87
C LEU A 285 8.57 28.45 2.37
N TYR A 286 9.62 28.03 3.06
CA TYR A 286 9.59 27.83 4.50
C TYR A 286 9.31 29.15 5.25
N ASN A 287 9.95 30.24 4.86
CA ASN A 287 9.78 31.56 5.49
C ASN A 287 8.40 32.16 5.18
N ALA A 288 7.91 32.02 3.94
CA ALA A 288 6.65 32.57 3.48
C ALA A 288 5.39 31.82 3.99
N ARG A 289 5.55 30.78 4.83
CA ARG A 289 4.42 29.95 5.32
C ARG A 289 3.25 30.74 5.92
N ASN A 290 3.52 31.82 6.63
CA ASN A 290 2.47 32.62 7.27
C ASN A 290 1.73 33.54 6.28
N LEU A 291 2.30 33.82 5.12
CA LEU A 291 1.69 34.62 4.06
C LEU A 291 0.59 33.86 3.33
N MET A 292 0.62 32.50 3.35
CA MET A 292 -0.41 31.65 2.74
C MET A 292 -1.67 31.59 3.61
N ASN A 293 -2.31 32.71 3.82
CA ASN A 293 -3.52 32.90 4.62
C ASN A 293 -4.82 32.80 3.81
N ALA A 294 -5.95 33.17 4.39
CA ALA A 294 -7.24 33.09 3.73
C ALA A 294 -7.36 34.04 2.52
N GLU A 295 -6.81 35.23 2.62
CA GLU A 295 -6.85 36.22 1.52
C GLU A 295 -5.98 35.78 0.34
N TRP A 296 -4.79 35.24 0.63
CA TRP A 296 -3.94 34.66 -0.41
C TRP A 296 -4.65 33.54 -1.19
N ARG A 297 -5.42 32.66 -0.51
CA ARG A 297 -6.19 31.58 -1.17
C ARG A 297 -7.34 32.10 -2.05
N LYS A 298 -7.88 33.29 -1.75
CA LYS A 298 -8.97 33.88 -2.51
C LYS A 298 -8.52 34.56 -3.79
N GLN A 299 -7.24 34.88 -3.93
CA GLN A 299 -6.70 35.53 -5.13
C GLN A 299 -6.96 34.67 -6.37
N ALA A 300 -7.51 35.27 -7.43
CA ALA A 300 -7.86 34.58 -8.66
C ALA A 300 -6.62 33.92 -9.30
N GLU A 301 -5.50 34.62 -9.31
CA GLU A 301 -4.23 34.15 -9.86
C GLU A 301 -3.74 32.86 -9.16
N ASN A 302 -3.83 32.77 -7.83
CA ASN A 302 -3.45 31.57 -7.10
C ASN A 302 -4.37 30.39 -7.41
N ARG A 303 -5.66 30.63 -7.63
CA ARG A 303 -6.61 29.58 -8.04
C ARG A 303 -6.31 29.08 -9.46
N GLU A 304 -5.99 29.99 -10.34
CA GLU A 304 -5.60 29.67 -11.71
C GLU A 304 -4.33 28.85 -11.74
N TYR A 305 -3.26 29.27 -11.04
CA TYR A 305 -2.01 28.49 -10.94
C TYR A 305 -2.24 27.10 -10.39
N PHE A 306 -3.06 26.96 -9.35
CA PHE A 306 -3.38 25.64 -8.80
C PHE A 306 -4.09 24.76 -9.84
N MET A 307 -5.12 25.29 -10.52
CA MET A 307 -5.84 24.54 -11.56
C MET A 307 -4.94 24.22 -12.76
N GLU A 308 -4.03 25.13 -13.14
CA GLU A 308 -3.05 24.85 -14.18
C GLU A 308 -2.09 23.72 -13.77
N ILE A 309 -1.62 23.66 -12.52
CA ILE A 309 -0.79 22.55 -12.01
C ILE A 309 -1.56 21.23 -12.14
N VAL A 310 -2.83 21.20 -11.72
CA VAL A 310 -3.69 19.99 -11.82
C VAL A 310 -3.86 19.53 -13.27
N ARG A 311 -3.93 20.44 -14.22
CA ARG A 311 -4.14 20.18 -15.66
C ARG A 311 -2.88 19.81 -16.42
N GLN A 312 -1.69 19.93 -15.81
CA GLN A 312 -0.45 19.63 -16.53
C GLN A 312 -0.35 18.16 -16.96
N PRO A 313 0.12 17.89 -18.19
CA PRO A 313 0.31 16.53 -18.68
C PRO A 313 1.46 15.79 -17.99
N HIS A 314 2.43 16.50 -17.40
CA HIS A 314 3.60 15.94 -16.74
C HIS A 314 3.90 16.65 -15.42
N GLY A 315 4.65 15.98 -14.53
CA GLY A 315 5.18 16.58 -13.31
C GLY A 315 4.17 16.75 -12.16
N VAL A 316 2.86 16.50 -12.37
CA VAL A 316 1.79 16.73 -11.37
C VAL A 316 2.05 15.99 -10.07
N THR A 317 2.37 14.70 -10.13
CA THR A 317 2.64 13.87 -8.94
C THR A 317 3.78 14.44 -8.09
N ASN A 318 4.88 14.81 -8.73
CA ASN A 318 6.04 15.39 -8.04
C ASN A 318 5.73 16.78 -7.48
N ALA A 319 4.98 17.60 -8.22
CA ALA A 319 4.54 18.91 -7.74
C ALA A 319 3.68 18.77 -6.46
N PHE A 320 2.69 17.87 -6.42
CA PHE A 320 1.87 17.64 -5.23
C PHE A 320 2.66 17.06 -4.07
N ARG A 321 3.60 16.13 -4.32
CA ARG A 321 4.52 15.64 -3.29
C ARG A 321 5.37 16.76 -2.69
N MET A 322 5.96 17.61 -3.51
CA MET A 322 6.73 18.77 -3.06
C MET A 322 5.86 19.80 -2.35
N MET A 323 4.65 20.09 -2.86
CA MET A 323 3.69 20.96 -2.17
C MET A 323 3.30 20.40 -0.81
N ASN A 324 3.11 19.10 -0.66
CA ASN A 324 2.89 18.47 0.64
C ASN A 324 4.14 18.59 1.53
N GLN A 325 5.31 18.24 1.03
CA GLN A 325 6.58 18.30 1.76
C GLN A 325 6.88 19.72 2.28
N THR A 326 6.70 20.74 1.44
CA THR A 326 6.90 22.15 1.81
C THR A 326 5.73 22.76 2.57
N SER A 327 4.67 21.99 2.86
CA SER A 327 3.43 22.41 3.53
C SER A 327 2.57 23.40 2.74
N VAL A 328 2.89 23.69 1.49
CA VAL A 328 2.11 24.56 0.61
C VAL A 328 0.73 23.97 0.33
N LEU A 329 0.64 22.66 0.05
CA LEU A 329 -0.64 21.98 -0.22
C LEU A 329 -1.63 22.15 0.94
N GLY A 330 -1.19 21.87 2.17
CA GLY A 330 -2.06 22.00 3.34
C GLY A 330 -2.37 23.46 3.70
N ARG A 331 -1.56 24.43 3.27
CA ARG A 331 -1.85 25.85 3.40
C ARG A 331 -2.85 26.34 2.36
N TYR A 332 -2.76 25.81 1.14
CA TYR A 332 -3.71 26.11 0.08
C TYR A 332 -5.07 25.42 0.30
N LEU A 333 -5.06 24.15 0.69
CA LEU A 333 -6.24 23.34 1.03
C LEU A 333 -6.30 23.06 2.55
N PRO A 334 -7.01 23.87 3.36
CA PRO A 334 -7.09 23.64 4.80
C PRO A 334 -7.68 22.29 5.21
N ALA A 335 -8.56 21.71 4.39
CA ALA A 335 -9.08 20.37 4.58
C ALA A 335 -7.94 19.33 4.51
N PHE A 336 -7.05 19.43 3.52
CA PHE A 336 -5.87 18.57 3.38
C PHE A 336 -4.91 18.71 4.57
N ARG A 337 -4.74 19.92 5.11
CA ARG A 337 -3.86 20.13 6.28
C ARG A 337 -4.27 19.31 7.50
N ARG A 338 -5.57 19.06 7.66
CA ARG A 338 -6.10 18.31 8.82
C ARG A 338 -5.66 16.84 8.81
N ILE A 339 -5.53 16.28 7.62
CA ILE A 339 -5.18 14.86 7.41
C ILE A 339 -3.67 14.62 7.29
N VAL A 340 -2.84 15.66 7.24
CA VAL A 340 -1.38 15.52 7.18
C VAL A 340 -0.86 14.82 8.43
N GLY A 341 -0.20 13.67 8.23
CA GLY A 341 0.32 12.82 9.30
C GLY A 341 -0.77 12.15 10.14
N GLN A 342 -2.01 12.11 9.65
CA GLN A 342 -3.08 11.38 10.31
C GLN A 342 -2.98 9.90 10.01
N MET A 343 -2.89 9.08 11.05
CA MET A 343 -2.97 7.64 10.92
C MET A 343 -4.40 7.20 10.65
N GLN A 344 -4.54 6.16 9.87
CA GLN A 344 -5.77 5.43 9.72
C GLN A 344 -5.64 4.12 10.49
N HIS A 345 -6.48 3.96 11.52
CA HIS A 345 -6.52 2.75 12.34
C HIS A 345 -7.40 1.70 11.66
N ASP A 346 -6.92 1.15 10.56
CA ASP A 346 -7.51 0.00 9.92
C ASP A 346 -6.43 -0.99 9.44
N LEU A 347 -6.87 -2.15 9.04
CA LEU A 347 -5.98 -3.24 8.61
C LEU A 347 -5.47 -3.08 7.16
N PHE A 348 -5.95 -2.08 6.44
CA PHE A 348 -5.73 -1.97 5.00
C PHE A 348 -4.62 -1.00 4.65
N HIS A 349 -4.55 0.13 5.35
CA HIS A 349 -3.62 1.20 5.04
C HIS A 349 -2.27 0.97 5.70
N VAL A 350 -1.21 1.16 4.94
CA VAL A 350 0.18 1.14 5.43
C VAL A 350 0.79 2.54 5.49
N TYR A 351 0.01 3.56 5.10
CA TYR A 351 0.41 4.95 5.02
C TYR A 351 -0.54 5.87 5.77
N THR A 352 -0.08 7.08 6.09
CA THR A 352 -0.96 8.17 6.57
C THR A 352 -1.95 8.59 5.47
N VAL A 353 -3.08 9.20 5.85
CA VAL A 353 -4.15 9.58 4.92
C VAL A 353 -3.64 10.50 3.80
N ASP A 354 -2.79 11.50 4.12
CA ASP A 354 -2.20 12.39 3.14
C ASP A 354 -1.26 11.67 2.17
N GLN A 355 -0.49 10.70 2.66
CA GLN A 355 0.39 9.90 1.80
C GLN A 355 -0.43 8.95 0.91
N HIS A 356 -1.48 8.32 1.45
CA HIS A 356 -2.41 7.51 0.67
C HIS A 356 -3.00 8.30 -0.50
N ILE A 357 -3.55 9.49 -0.23
CA ILE A 357 -4.09 10.38 -1.27
C ILE A 357 -3.06 10.67 -2.38
N LEU A 358 -1.80 10.94 -2.01
CA LEU A 358 -0.74 11.18 -2.98
C LEU A 358 -0.35 9.91 -3.76
N MET A 359 -0.47 8.72 -3.17
CA MET A 359 -0.27 7.45 -3.86
C MET A 359 -1.42 7.17 -4.85
N VAL A 360 -2.66 7.42 -4.47
CA VAL A 360 -3.83 7.32 -5.36
C VAL A 360 -3.68 8.27 -6.55
N LEU A 361 -3.31 9.53 -6.30
CA LEU A 361 -3.03 10.52 -7.35
C LEU A 361 -1.91 10.03 -8.30
N ARG A 362 -0.84 9.45 -7.77
CA ARG A 362 0.24 8.85 -8.58
C ARG A 362 -0.28 7.71 -9.45
N ASN A 363 -1.10 6.81 -8.88
CA ASN A 363 -1.65 5.67 -9.62
C ASN A 363 -2.58 6.15 -10.73
N VAL A 364 -3.46 7.12 -10.46
CA VAL A 364 -4.30 7.77 -11.49
C VAL A 364 -3.42 8.32 -12.62
N ARG A 365 -2.34 9.05 -12.32
CA ARG A 365 -1.45 9.61 -13.36
C ARG A 365 -0.77 8.54 -14.20
N ARG A 366 -0.42 7.39 -13.64
CA ARG A 366 0.23 6.28 -14.36
C ARG A 366 -0.61 5.71 -15.50
N PHE A 367 -1.92 5.83 -15.45
CA PHE A 367 -2.80 5.36 -16.52
C PHE A 367 -2.56 6.06 -17.87
N TRP A 368 -2.03 7.28 -17.87
CA TRP A 368 -1.67 8.06 -19.07
C TRP A 368 -0.18 8.03 -19.40
N ILE A 369 0.62 7.21 -18.74
CA ILE A 369 2.06 7.11 -18.95
C ILE A 369 2.36 5.79 -19.64
N VAL A 370 2.89 5.86 -20.87
CA VAL A 370 3.11 4.69 -21.74
C VAL A 370 3.97 3.62 -21.07
N GLU A 371 5.01 4.01 -20.34
CA GLU A 371 5.92 3.10 -19.64
C GLU A 371 5.23 2.26 -18.56
N HIS A 372 4.05 2.68 -18.10
CA HIS A 372 3.25 1.99 -17.08
C HIS A 372 2.04 1.24 -17.64
N THR A 373 1.84 1.23 -18.96
CA THR A 373 0.68 0.57 -19.59
C THR A 373 0.62 -0.93 -19.26
N HIS A 374 1.77 -1.59 -19.15
CA HIS A 374 1.85 -3.01 -18.77
C HIS A 374 1.38 -3.30 -17.33
N GLU A 375 1.45 -2.32 -16.43
CA GLU A 375 0.95 -2.46 -15.06
C GLU A 375 -0.59 -2.39 -14.99
N PHE A 376 -1.23 -1.68 -15.94
CA PHE A 376 -2.65 -1.34 -15.93
C PHE A 376 -3.25 -1.31 -17.34
N PRO A 377 -3.19 -2.40 -18.13
CA PRO A 377 -3.56 -2.36 -19.55
C PRO A 377 -4.98 -1.85 -19.77
N PHE A 378 -5.96 -2.38 -19.04
CA PHE A 378 -7.35 -1.96 -19.18
C PHE A 378 -7.59 -0.52 -18.71
N CYS A 379 -7.00 -0.11 -17.58
CA CYS A 379 -7.07 1.29 -17.13
C CYS A 379 -6.47 2.25 -18.17
N SER A 380 -5.33 1.90 -18.77
CA SER A 380 -4.67 2.75 -19.78
C SER A 380 -5.51 2.85 -21.05
N GLN A 381 -6.18 1.77 -21.46
CA GLN A 381 -7.11 1.77 -22.57
C GLN A 381 -8.29 2.72 -22.32
N LEU A 382 -8.92 2.64 -21.16
CA LEU A 382 -10.03 3.52 -20.77
C LEU A 382 -9.58 4.99 -20.63
N ALA A 383 -8.42 5.18 -20.03
CA ALA A 383 -7.84 6.51 -19.80
C ALA A 383 -7.53 7.24 -21.12
N ALA A 384 -7.09 6.53 -22.16
CA ALA A 384 -6.76 7.11 -23.45
C ALA A 384 -7.95 7.87 -24.08
N ASN A 385 -9.17 7.42 -23.82
CA ASN A 385 -10.41 8.02 -24.34
C ASN A 385 -11.11 8.96 -23.34
N TYR A 386 -10.51 9.17 -22.15
CA TYR A 386 -11.15 10.01 -21.12
C TYR A 386 -10.82 11.49 -21.32
N ASP A 387 -11.87 12.30 -21.49
CA ASP A 387 -11.79 13.70 -21.95
C ASP A 387 -11.10 14.67 -20.97
N LYS A 388 -11.28 14.49 -19.65
CA LYS A 388 -10.79 15.41 -18.61
C LYS A 388 -10.01 14.70 -17.50
N PRO A 389 -8.77 14.24 -17.78
CA PRO A 389 -7.92 13.54 -16.77
C PRO A 389 -7.77 14.29 -15.46
N TRP A 390 -7.75 15.60 -15.49
CA TRP A 390 -7.59 16.47 -14.33
C TRP A 390 -8.74 16.35 -13.31
N LEU A 391 -9.95 15.94 -13.72
CA LEU A 391 -11.06 15.67 -12.80
C LEU A 391 -10.76 14.45 -11.93
N LEU A 392 -10.11 13.41 -12.48
CA LEU A 392 -9.69 12.25 -11.71
C LEU A 392 -8.54 12.58 -10.74
N ILE A 393 -7.65 13.52 -11.11
CA ILE A 393 -6.64 14.07 -10.19
C ILE A 393 -7.30 14.76 -9.00
N LEU A 394 -8.34 15.58 -9.24
CA LEU A 394 -9.11 16.19 -8.17
C LEU A 394 -9.90 15.16 -7.37
N ALA A 395 -10.52 14.18 -8.01
CA ALA A 395 -11.21 13.10 -7.31
C ALA A 395 -10.25 12.33 -6.38
N ALA A 396 -9.06 11.98 -6.86
CA ALA A 396 -8.01 11.38 -6.06
C ALA A 396 -7.58 12.26 -4.87
N LEU A 397 -7.53 13.58 -5.05
CA LEU A 397 -7.16 14.52 -3.99
C LEU A 397 -8.26 14.63 -2.91
N PHE A 398 -9.53 14.50 -3.29
CA PHE A 398 -10.67 14.76 -2.41
C PHE A 398 -11.37 13.52 -1.85
N HIS A 399 -11.17 12.30 -2.40
CA HIS A 399 -11.93 11.12 -2.02
C HIS A 399 -11.90 10.85 -0.50
N ASP A 400 -10.74 11.02 0.13
CA ASP A 400 -10.48 10.76 1.55
C ASP A 400 -10.19 12.03 2.38
N ILE A 401 -10.36 13.22 1.81
CA ILE A 401 -9.94 14.50 2.42
C ILE A 401 -10.63 14.81 3.75
N ALA A 402 -11.74 14.17 4.02
CA ALA A 402 -12.55 14.39 5.23
C ALA A 402 -12.40 13.31 6.30
N LYS A 403 -11.49 12.34 6.11
CA LYS A 403 -11.22 11.30 7.11
C LYS A 403 -10.84 11.89 8.48
N GLY A 404 -11.29 11.23 9.56
CA GLY A 404 -10.97 11.62 10.94
C GLY A 404 -11.75 12.83 11.48
N ARG A 405 -12.81 13.28 10.79
CA ARG A 405 -13.66 14.38 11.30
C ARG A 405 -14.86 13.92 12.13
N GLY A 406 -15.04 12.60 12.28
CA GLY A 406 -16.27 12.02 12.82
C GLY A 406 -17.41 12.03 11.80
N GLY A 407 -18.23 10.99 11.78
CA GLY A 407 -19.27 10.77 10.77
C GLY A 407 -18.74 10.20 9.44
N ASP A 408 -19.62 10.14 8.43
CA ASP A 408 -19.25 9.62 7.11
C ASP A 408 -18.32 10.60 6.37
N HIS A 409 -17.10 10.11 6.07
CA HIS A 409 -16.08 10.94 5.40
C HIS A 409 -16.43 11.24 3.95
N SER A 410 -17.19 10.36 3.27
CA SER A 410 -17.65 10.59 1.90
C SER A 410 -18.68 11.74 1.84
N ASP A 411 -19.58 11.77 2.81
CA ASP A 411 -20.57 12.85 2.94
C ASP A 411 -19.94 14.21 3.29
N LEU A 412 -18.94 14.21 4.13
CA LEU A 412 -18.16 15.40 4.47
C LEU A 412 -17.27 15.84 3.31
N GLY A 413 -16.62 14.88 2.63
CA GLY A 413 -15.73 15.11 1.50
C GLY A 413 -16.45 15.74 0.31
N LYS A 414 -17.68 15.30 0.01
CA LYS A 414 -18.49 15.92 -1.06
C LYS A 414 -18.82 17.38 -0.81
N LYS A 415 -18.96 17.81 0.46
CA LYS A 415 -19.17 19.23 0.80
C LYS A 415 -17.90 20.04 0.52
N ASP A 416 -16.72 19.50 0.86
CA ASP A 416 -15.43 20.13 0.58
C ASP A 416 -15.18 20.22 -0.93
N ALA A 417 -15.46 19.14 -1.67
CA ALA A 417 -15.33 19.11 -3.13
C ALA A 417 -16.25 20.14 -3.81
N ARG A 418 -17.50 20.28 -3.35
CA ARG A 418 -18.45 21.28 -3.87
C ARG A 418 -17.98 22.70 -3.59
N LEU A 419 -17.49 22.96 -2.39
CA LEU A 419 -16.95 24.26 -2.03
C LEU A 419 -15.73 24.62 -2.88
N PHE A 420 -14.82 23.66 -3.07
CA PHE A 420 -13.65 23.82 -3.95
C PHE A 420 -14.07 24.13 -5.38
N SER A 421 -15.01 23.35 -5.95
CA SER A 421 -15.52 23.54 -7.31
C SER A 421 -16.09 24.95 -7.52
N LYS A 422 -16.91 25.42 -6.57
CA LYS A 422 -17.45 26.78 -6.59
C LYS A 422 -16.34 27.85 -6.54
N GLN A 423 -15.34 27.66 -5.69
CA GLN A 423 -14.23 28.62 -5.52
C GLN A 423 -13.33 28.69 -6.76
N HIS A 424 -13.20 27.59 -7.51
CA HIS A 424 -12.34 27.49 -8.69
C HIS A 424 -13.10 27.59 -10.02
N GLY A 425 -14.38 27.96 -9.98
CA GLY A 425 -15.17 28.21 -11.19
C GLY A 425 -15.39 26.97 -12.06
N LEU A 426 -15.48 25.77 -11.48
CA LEU A 426 -15.85 24.58 -12.23
C LEU A 426 -17.30 24.69 -12.71
N ASN A 427 -17.57 24.25 -13.94
CA ASN A 427 -18.93 24.20 -14.45
C ASN A 427 -19.77 23.15 -13.69
N LYS A 428 -21.09 23.17 -13.93
CA LYS A 428 -22.02 22.29 -13.21
C LYS A 428 -21.72 20.81 -13.43
N GLU A 429 -21.46 20.41 -14.68
CA GLU A 429 -21.21 19.01 -15.05
C GLU A 429 -19.95 18.46 -14.37
N ASP A 430 -18.86 19.21 -14.42
CA ASP A 430 -17.58 18.83 -13.79
C ASP A 430 -17.69 18.82 -12.26
N THR A 431 -18.45 19.77 -11.69
CA THR A 431 -18.74 19.80 -10.25
C THR A 431 -19.56 18.59 -9.82
N ASP A 432 -20.63 18.25 -10.56
CA ASP A 432 -21.49 17.12 -10.23
C ASP A 432 -20.73 15.78 -10.36
N LEU A 433 -19.84 15.64 -11.35
CA LEU A 433 -19.00 14.45 -11.47
C LEU A 433 -18.01 14.36 -10.32
N LEU A 434 -17.27 15.40 -9.99
CA LEU A 434 -16.30 15.40 -8.89
C LEU A 434 -16.96 15.08 -7.55
N VAL A 435 -18.06 15.75 -7.24
CA VAL A 435 -18.81 15.55 -5.99
C VAL A 435 -19.36 14.13 -5.90
N TRP A 436 -19.86 13.59 -7.02
CA TRP A 436 -20.36 12.23 -7.09
C TRP A 436 -19.23 11.19 -6.90
N LEU A 437 -18.08 11.38 -7.54
CA LEU A 437 -16.93 10.49 -7.36
C LEU A 437 -16.45 10.45 -5.90
N VAL A 438 -16.38 11.60 -5.23
CA VAL A 438 -16.00 11.65 -3.81
C VAL A 438 -17.05 10.95 -2.93
N ALA A 439 -18.34 11.10 -3.23
CA ALA A 439 -19.40 10.43 -2.49
C ALA A 439 -19.40 8.91 -2.68
N GLU A 440 -19.13 8.44 -3.90
CA GLU A 440 -19.33 7.05 -4.32
C GLU A 440 -18.02 6.25 -4.52
N HIS A 441 -16.86 6.80 -4.12
CA HIS A 441 -15.56 6.17 -4.39
C HIS A 441 -15.45 4.73 -3.86
N LEU A 442 -16.15 4.38 -2.77
CA LEU A 442 -16.16 3.02 -2.21
C LEU A 442 -17.20 2.10 -2.86
N THR A 443 -18.17 2.64 -3.60
CA THR A 443 -19.33 1.86 -4.07
C THR A 443 -18.94 0.72 -5.00
N MET A 444 -18.09 0.97 -6.00
CA MET A 444 -17.70 -0.07 -6.95
C MET A 444 -16.91 -1.21 -6.28
N SER A 445 -16.00 -0.86 -5.37
CA SER A 445 -15.25 -1.83 -4.58
C SER A 445 -16.18 -2.67 -3.69
N GLN A 446 -17.18 -2.04 -3.07
CA GLN A 446 -18.16 -2.75 -2.23
C GLN A 446 -19.03 -3.70 -3.04
N VAL A 447 -19.55 -3.28 -4.19
CA VAL A 447 -20.37 -4.13 -5.06
C VAL A 447 -19.55 -5.32 -5.57
N ALA A 448 -18.36 -5.06 -6.15
CA ALA A 448 -17.52 -6.12 -6.69
C ALA A 448 -17.10 -7.16 -5.65
N GLN A 449 -16.87 -6.74 -4.40
CA GLN A 449 -16.32 -7.61 -3.36
C GLN A 449 -17.37 -8.24 -2.43
N LYS A 450 -18.57 -7.64 -2.29
CA LYS A 450 -19.58 -8.06 -1.30
C LYS A 450 -20.90 -8.54 -1.91
N GLN A 451 -21.09 -8.37 -3.22
CA GLN A 451 -22.32 -8.76 -3.90
C GLN A 451 -22.03 -9.74 -5.03
N ASP A 452 -23.02 -10.55 -5.39
CA ASP A 452 -22.88 -11.44 -6.53
C ASP A 452 -23.06 -10.66 -7.84
N ILE A 453 -21.93 -10.41 -8.55
CA ILE A 453 -21.95 -9.70 -9.85
C ILE A 453 -22.51 -10.55 -10.98
N SER A 454 -22.75 -11.84 -10.79
CA SER A 454 -23.50 -12.67 -11.75
C SER A 454 -25.02 -12.50 -11.60
N ASP A 455 -25.50 -11.85 -10.55
CA ASP A 455 -26.91 -11.51 -10.37
C ASP A 455 -27.25 -10.26 -11.20
N PRO A 456 -28.14 -10.37 -12.19
CA PRO A 456 -28.55 -9.23 -13.03
C PRO A 456 -29.16 -8.06 -12.24
N ASP A 457 -29.82 -8.32 -11.12
CA ASP A 457 -30.46 -7.27 -10.35
C ASP A 457 -29.43 -6.44 -9.56
N VAL A 458 -28.33 -7.05 -9.13
CA VAL A 458 -27.16 -6.35 -8.57
C VAL A 458 -26.58 -5.40 -9.60
N ILE A 459 -26.37 -5.88 -10.83
CA ILE A 459 -25.78 -5.05 -11.89
C ILE A 459 -26.75 -3.92 -12.30
N LYS A 460 -28.07 -4.20 -12.41
CA LYS A 460 -29.08 -3.16 -12.69
C LYS A 460 -29.12 -2.08 -11.61
N ALA A 461 -29.07 -2.48 -10.32
CA ALA A 461 -29.03 -1.54 -9.20
C ALA A 461 -27.78 -0.66 -9.24
N PHE A 462 -26.62 -1.25 -9.54
CA PHE A 462 -25.37 -0.51 -9.71
C PHE A 462 -25.40 0.42 -10.92
N ALA A 463 -25.88 -0.03 -12.09
CA ALA A 463 -26.06 0.78 -13.29
C ALA A 463 -27.00 1.99 -13.05
N LYS A 464 -28.12 1.78 -12.32
CA LYS A 464 -29.04 2.84 -11.93
C LYS A 464 -28.36 3.91 -11.04
N LYS A 465 -27.41 3.50 -10.21
CA LYS A 465 -26.62 4.41 -9.35
C LYS A 465 -25.57 5.19 -10.14
N VAL A 466 -24.89 4.54 -11.07
CA VAL A 466 -23.83 5.12 -11.91
C VAL A 466 -24.41 6.04 -13.00
N LYS A 467 -25.45 5.63 -13.69
CA LYS A 467 -26.24 6.35 -14.71
C LYS A 467 -25.58 6.58 -16.07
N THR A 468 -24.28 6.78 -16.15
CA THR A 468 -23.59 7.11 -17.42
C THR A 468 -22.26 6.40 -17.54
N GLU A 469 -21.83 6.07 -18.75
CA GLU A 469 -20.52 5.49 -19.05
C GLU A 469 -19.38 6.37 -18.51
N ARG A 470 -19.48 7.69 -18.66
CA ARG A 470 -18.47 8.63 -18.14
C ARG A 470 -18.25 8.50 -16.64
N ARG A 471 -19.36 8.34 -15.86
CA ARG A 471 -19.27 8.08 -14.40
C ARG A 471 -18.70 6.70 -14.09
N LEU A 472 -19.12 5.70 -14.87
CA LEU A 472 -18.62 4.33 -14.73
C LEU A 472 -17.10 4.26 -14.91
N THR A 473 -16.61 4.83 -16.02
CA THR A 473 -15.18 4.88 -16.35
C THR A 473 -14.39 5.64 -15.29
N ALA A 474 -14.88 6.82 -14.88
CA ALA A 474 -14.21 7.60 -13.83
C ALA A 474 -14.15 6.86 -12.49
N LEU A 475 -15.24 6.21 -12.10
CA LEU A 475 -15.31 5.45 -10.84
C LEU A 475 -14.39 4.22 -10.89
N TYR A 476 -14.36 3.50 -12.01
CA TYR A 476 -13.46 2.37 -12.21
C TYR A 476 -11.99 2.77 -12.05
N LEU A 477 -11.56 3.80 -12.78
CA LEU A 477 -10.19 4.30 -12.73
C LEU A 477 -9.81 4.77 -11.30
N LEU A 478 -10.72 5.50 -10.64
CA LEU A 478 -10.49 5.94 -9.26
C LEU A 478 -10.40 4.76 -8.29
N THR A 479 -11.31 3.77 -8.40
CA THR A 479 -11.34 2.59 -7.53
C THR A 479 -10.07 1.74 -7.67
N VAL A 480 -9.60 1.49 -8.90
CA VAL A 480 -8.33 0.75 -9.12
C VAL A 480 -7.15 1.50 -8.52
N ALA A 481 -7.09 2.83 -8.72
CA ALA A 481 -6.03 3.66 -8.18
C ALA A 481 -6.02 3.68 -6.65
N ASP A 482 -7.20 3.74 -6.03
CA ASP A 482 -7.42 3.76 -4.58
C ASP A 482 -7.00 2.43 -3.92
N VAL A 483 -7.54 1.30 -4.39
CA VAL A 483 -7.21 -0.04 -3.86
C VAL A 483 -5.71 -0.31 -3.94
N ARG A 484 -5.06 0.03 -5.06
CA ARG A 484 -3.60 -0.09 -5.20
C ARG A 484 -2.81 0.92 -4.36
N GLY A 485 -3.40 2.07 -4.05
CA GLY A 485 -2.81 3.10 -3.18
C GLY A 485 -2.85 2.76 -1.70
N THR A 486 -3.68 1.83 -1.30
CA THR A 486 -3.90 1.47 0.11
C THR A 486 -2.73 0.64 0.65
N SER A 487 -2.38 -0.46 -0.02
CA SER A 487 -1.22 -1.31 0.30
C SER A 487 -0.85 -2.19 -0.90
N PRO A 488 0.44 -2.48 -1.12
CA PRO A 488 0.86 -3.44 -2.14
C PRO A 488 0.25 -4.85 -1.97
N LYS A 489 -0.10 -5.22 -0.74
CA LYS A 489 -0.69 -6.52 -0.42
C LYS A 489 -2.20 -6.61 -0.67
N VAL A 490 -2.88 -5.48 -0.78
CA VAL A 490 -4.35 -5.43 -0.96
C VAL A 490 -4.76 -5.72 -2.38
N TRP A 491 -3.95 -5.34 -3.37
CA TRP A 491 -4.21 -5.59 -4.78
C TRP A 491 -3.72 -6.97 -5.21
N ASN A 492 -4.56 -7.69 -5.92
CA ASN A 492 -4.20 -8.88 -6.69
C ASN A 492 -4.94 -8.89 -8.03
N ALA A 493 -4.51 -9.75 -8.95
CA ALA A 493 -5.09 -9.83 -10.29
C ALA A 493 -6.56 -10.25 -10.27
N TRP A 494 -6.96 -11.06 -9.29
CA TRP A 494 -8.35 -11.47 -9.09
C TRP A 494 -9.28 -10.29 -8.81
N LYS A 495 -8.89 -9.39 -7.89
CA LYS A 495 -9.66 -8.16 -7.63
C LYS A 495 -9.74 -7.26 -8.87
N GLY A 496 -8.63 -7.20 -9.63
CA GLY A 496 -8.62 -6.52 -10.91
C GLY A 496 -9.66 -7.05 -11.86
N LYS A 497 -9.76 -8.38 -11.98
CA LYS A 497 -10.75 -9.06 -12.83
C LYS A 497 -12.18 -8.81 -12.37
N LEU A 498 -12.47 -8.92 -11.07
CA LEU A 498 -13.80 -8.63 -10.52
C LEU A 498 -14.29 -7.21 -10.83
N LEU A 499 -13.41 -6.22 -10.69
CA LEU A 499 -13.72 -4.82 -11.01
C LEU A 499 -13.94 -4.63 -12.51
N GLU A 500 -13.13 -5.28 -13.34
CA GLU A 500 -13.25 -5.23 -14.81
C GLU A 500 -14.55 -5.88 -15.28
N ASP A 501 -14.93 -7.02 -14.71
CA ASP A 501 -16.18 -7.72 -15.04
C ASP A 501 -17.39 -6.88 -14.63
N LEU A 502 -17.39 -6.31 -13.41
CA LEU A 502 -18.43 -5.37 -12.99
C LEU A 502 -18.54 -4.18 -13.93
N TYR A 503 -17.40 -3.62 -14.40
CA TYR A 503 -17.38 -2.54 -15.37
C TYR A 503 -18.05 -2.94 -16.69
N LYS A 504 -17.63 -4.07 -17.27
CA LYS A 504 -18.13 -4.56 -18.55
C LYS A 504 -19.63 -4.88 -18.52
N LEU A 505 -20.08 -5.60 -17.47
CA LEU A 505 -21.50 -5.91 -17.29
C LEU A 505 -22.36 -4.67 -17.13
N THR A 506 -21.88 -3.70 -16.35
CA THR A 506 -22.59 -2.42 -16.16
C THR A 506 -22.65 -1.61 -17.45
N LEU A 507 -21.56 -1.59 -18.22
CA LEU A 507 -21.49 -0.86 -19.48
C LEU A 507 -22.52 -1.38 -20.49
N ARG A 508 -22.72 -2.68 -20.60
CA ARG A 508 -23.76 -3.30 -21.45
C ARG A 508 -25.15 -2.78 -21.08
N ILE A 509 -25.49 -2.76 -19.79
CA ILE A 509 -26.80 -2.24 -19.34
C ILE A 509 -26.96 -0.75 -19.68
N LEU A 510 -25.91 0.05 -19.49
CA LEU A 510 -25.93 1.48 -19.81
C LEU A 510 -26.06 1.75 -21.32
N GLY A 511 -25.53 0.84 -22.17
CA GLY A 511 -25.67 0.86 -23.63
C GLY A 511 -27.07 0.49 -24.14
N GLY A 512 -28.00 0.12 -23.24
CA GLY A 512 -29.39 -0.25 -23.61
C GLY A 512 -29.50 -1.70 -24.08
N GLU A 513 -28.48 -2.50 -23.96
CA GLU A 513 -28.57 -3.96 -24.13
C GLU A 513 -29.41 -4.51 -22.97
N GLN A 514 -30.59 -5.02 -23.29
CA GLN A 514 -31.35 -5.85 -22.35
C GLN A 514 -30.46 -7.06 -22.06
N HIS A 515 -30.23 -7.34 -20.77
CA HIS A 515 -29.54 -8.56 -20.33
C HIS A 515 -30.44 -9.74 -20.73
N ASP A 516 -30.27 -10.23 -21.95
CA ASP A 516 -30.90 -11.47 -22.39
C ASP A 516 -29.99 -12.62 -21.95
N LEU A 517 -30.36 -13.23 -20.82
CA LEU A 517 -29.66 -14.40 -20.29
C LEU A 517 -29.52 -15.52 -21.30
N SER A 518 -30.47 -15.63 -22.26
CA SER A 518 -30.41 -16.60 -23.35
C SER A 518 -29.26 -16.28 -24.34
N SER A 519 -29.09 -15.02 -24.69
CA SER A 519 -28.00 -14.59 -25.59
C SER A 519 -26.62 -14.78 -24.97
N GLU A 520 -26.46 -14.48 -23.69
CA GLU A 520 -25.19 -14.69 -22.96
C GLU A 520 -24.86 -16.18 -22.81
N LEU A 521 -25.87 -17.00 -22.50
CA LEU A 521 -25.75 -18.46 -22.44
C LEU A 521 -25.28 -19.02 -23.80
N GLU A 522 -25.95 -18.62 -24.88
CA GLU A 522 -25.61 -19.07 -26.23
C GLU A 522 -24.20 -18.63 -26.64
N GLN A 523 -23.81 -17.41 -26.30
CA GLN A 523 -22.48 -16.89 -26.56
C GLN A 523 -21.41 -17.69 -25.81
N ASN A 524 -21.53 -17.86 -24.48
CA ASN A 524 -20.60 -18.61 -23.66
C ASN A 524 -20.45 -20.06 -24.14
N GLN A 525 -21.57 -20.70 -24.47
CA GLN A 525 -21.56 -22.05 -25.02
C GLN A 525 -20.91 -22.11 -26.42
N SER A 526 -21.19 -21.13 -27.28
CA SER A 526 -20.60 -21.06 -28.63
C SER A 526 -19.09 -20.87 -28.59
N GLU A 527 -18.61 -19.94 -27.78
CA GLU A 527 -17.17 -19.70 -27.58
C GLU A 527 -16.47 -20.92 -26.97
N ALA A 528 -17.08 -21.55 -25.95
CA ALA A 528 -16.55 -22.78 -25.38
C ALA A 528 -16.47 -23.91 -26.39
N LYS A 529 -17.47 -24.09 -27.28
CA LYS A 529 -17.45 -25.06 -28.38
C LYS A 529 -16.33 -24.80 -29.38
N GLN A 530 -16.06 -23.53 -29.70
CA GLN A 530 -14.92 -23.16 -30.55
C GLN A 530 -13.60 -23.59 -29.93
N MET A 531 -13.42 -23.32 -28.60
CA MET A 531 -12.22 -23.76 -27.89
C MET A 531 -12.08 -25.28 -27.81
N LEU A 532 -13.17 -26.01 -27.62
CA LEU A 532 -13.16 -27.49 -27.66
C LEU A 532 -12.68 -28.04 -28.98
N ARG A 533 -13.07 -27.42 -30.10
CA ARG A 533 -12.55 -27.79 -31.45
C ARG A 533 -11.04 -27.54 -31.55
N LEU A 534 -10.54 -26.42 -31.01
CA LEU A 534 -9.11 -26.13 -30.94
C LEU A 534 -8.34 -27.14 -30.09
N PHE A 535 -8.99 -27.74 -29.07
CA PHE A 535 -8.43 -28.83 -28.28
C PHE A 535 -8.49 -30.20 -28.97
N GLY A 536 -9.04 -30.27 -30.18
CA GLY A 536 -9.12 -31.51 -30.98
C GLY A 536 -10.27 -32.44 -30.57
N LEU A 537 -11.28 -31.96 -29.84
CA LEU A 537 -12.44 -32.78 -29.51
C LEU A 537 -13.43 -32.85 -30.69
N GLN A 538 -14.11 -34.01 -30.80
CA GLN A 538 -15.22 -34.17 -31.73
C GLN A 538 -16.37 -33.21 -31.42
N THR A 539 -17.15 -32.87 -32.45
CA THR A 539 -18.17 -31.82 -32.40
C THR A 539 -19.19 -32.03 -31.28
N ASP A 540 -19.54 -33.26 -30.95
CA ASP A 540 -20.60 -33.58 -29.98
C ASP A 540 -20.06 -34.14 -28.64
N ALA A 541 -18.75 -34.17 -28.47
CA ALA A 541 -18.11 -34.77 -27.28
C ALA A 541 -18.56 -34.11 -25.96
N HIS A 542 -19.01 -32.86 -25.99
CA HIS A 542 -19.49 -32.10 -24.81
C HIS A 542 -20.91 -32.48 -24.36
N GLU A 543 -21.76 -33.04 -25.25
CA GLU A 543 -23.20 -33.15 -24.98
C GLU A 543 -23.55 -33.94 -23.73
N ASN A 544 -22.90 -35.07 -23.47
CA ASN A 544 -23.21 -35.92 -22.32
C ASN A 544 -22.94 -35.21 -21.01
N LEU A 545 -21.90 -34.40 -20.92
CA LEU A 545 -21.59 -33.59 -19.72
C LEU A 545 -22.55 -32.39 -19.63
N TRP A 546 -22.73 -31.66 -20.73
CA TRP A 546 -23.52 -30.42 -20.71
C TRP A 546 -25.01 -30.66 -20.43
N LYS A 547 -25.56 -31.82 -20.78
CA LYS A 547 -26.92 -32.22 -20.39
C LYS A 547 -27.11 -32.37 -18.89
N GLN A 548 -26.02 -32.54 -18.12
CA GLN A 548 -26.03 -32.67 -16.68
C GLN A 548 -25.82 -31.33 -15.95
N LEU A 549 -25.46 -30.27 -16.70
CA LEU A 549 -25.17 -28.94 -16.15
C LEU A 549 -26.38 -28.03 -16.36
N ASP A 550 -26.67 -27.21 -15.37
CA ASP A 550 -27.74 -26.22 -15.47
C ASP A 550 -27.24 -24.90 -16.12
N ILE A 551 -28.19 -24.02 -16.40
CA ILE A 551 -27.89 -22.70 -17.01
C ILE A 551 -26.94 -21.88 -16.13
N SER A 552 -27.04 -22.00 -14.81
CA SER A 552 -26.24 -21.23 -13.88
C SER A 552 -24.75 -21.56 -13.97
N PHE A 553 -24.38 -22.79 -14.31
CA PHE A 553 -23.00 -23.17 -14.55
C PHE A 553 -22.38 -22.36 -15.71
N PHE A 554 -23.08 -22.29 -16.83
CA PHE A 554 -22.58 -21.61 -18.04
C PHE A 554 -22.51 -20.09 -17.88
N LEU A 555 -23.39 -19.51 -17.06
CA LEU A 555 -23.39 -18.07 -16.77
C LEU A 555 -22.30 -17.66 -15.74
N ARG A 556 -21.88 -18.59 -14.89
CA ARG A 556 -20.87 -18.33 -13.84
C ARG A 556 -19.45 -18.63 -14.27
N HIS A 557 -19.26 -19.40 -15.34
CA HIS A 557 -17.94 -19.80 -15.81
C HIS A 557 -17.59 -19.09 -17.13
N GLU A 558 -16.34 -18.69 -17.25
CA GLU A 558 -15.79 -18.18 -18.52
C GLU A 558 -15.79 -19.30 -19.57
N PRO A 559 -15.95 -18.98 -20.87
CA PRO A 559 -15.88 -19.97 -21.94
C PRO A 559 -14.64 -20.86 -21.90
N SER A 560 -13.51 -20.30 -21.49
CA SER A 560 -12.23 -21.00 -21.33
C SER A 560 -12.24 -22.03 -20.19
N ASP A 561 -12.97 -21.73 -19.11
CA ASP A 561 -13.16 -22.65 -17.96
C ASP A 561 -14.09 -23.79 -18.36
N ILE A 562 -15.21 -23.45 -19.03
CA ILE A 562 -16.17 -24.42 -19.54
C ILE A 562 -15.45 -25.40 -20.48
N ALA A 563 -14.69 -24.89 -21.43
CA ALA A 563 -13.95 -25.72 -22.40
C ALA A 563 -12.88 -26.58 -21.70
N TRP A 564 -12.13 -26.02 -20.73
CA TRP A 564 -11.12 -26.75 -19.99
C TRP A 564 -11.70 -27.89 -19.15
N LEU A 565 -12.77 -27.64 -18.39
CA LEU A 565 -13.46 -28.67 -17.60
C LEU A 565 -14.06 -29.74 -18.53
N THR A 566 -14.73 -29.32 -19.60
CA THR A 566 -15.33 -30.25 -20.58
C THR A 566 -14.27 -31.15 -21.19
N LYS A 567 -13.12 -30.62 -21.57
CA LYS A 567 -12.00 -31.42 -22.14
C LYS A 567 -11.59 -32.57 -21.22
N HIS A 568 -11.58 -32.37 -19.93
CA HIS A 568 -11.13 -33.38 -18.95
C HIS A 568 -12.23 -34.32 -18.48
N LEU A 569 -13.51 -33.94 -18.63
CA LEU A 569 -14.66 -34.65 -18.05
C LEU A 569 -15.57 -35.30 -19.07
N HIS A 570 -15.58 -34.88 -20.35
CA HIS A 570 -16.54 -35.34 -21.37
C HIS A 570 -16.68 -36.86 -21.50
N GLY A 571 -15.59 -37.61 -21.34
CA GLY A 571 -15.56 -39.07 -21.39
C GLY A 571 -15.71 -39.76 -20.00
N ARG A 572 -15.95 -39.00 -18.93
CA ARG A 572 -15.90 -39.48 -17.55
C ARG A 572 -17.07 -39.02 -16.70
N VAL A 573 -18.23 -38.79 -17.33
CA VAL A 573 -19.42 -38.18 -16.68
C VAL A 573 -19.90 -38.95 -15.44
N ASN A 574 -19.80 -40.31 -15.49
CA ASN A 574 -20.23 -41.17 -14.37
C ASN A 574 -19.01 -41.85 -13.70
N HIS A 575 -17.86 -41.19 -13.66
CA HIS A 575 -16.66 -41.81 -13.08
C HIS A 575 -16.79 -41.93 -11.57
N PRO A 576 -16.53 -43.12 -10.97
CA PRO A 576 -16.76 -43.37 -9.57
C PRO A 576 -15.71 -42.67 -8.66
N GLU A 577 -14.54 -42.42 -9.17
CA GLU A 577 -13.41 -41.81 -8.43
C GLU A 577 -13.38 -40.30 -8.63
N ALA A 578 -12.86 -39.58 -7.66
CA ALA A 578 -12.67 -38.15 -7.73
C ALA A 578 -11.69 -37.77 -8.86
N ILE A 579 -12.10 -36.85 -9.72
CA ILE A 579 -11.24 -36.28 -10.76
C ILE A 579 -10.86 -34.87 -10.32
N VAL A 580 -9.58 -34.67 -10.08
CA VAL A 580 -9.01 -33.35 -9.79
C VAL A 580 -8.12 -32.92 -10.93
N ARG A 581 -8.31 -31.69 -11.42
CA ARG A 581 -7.47 -31.08 -12.44
C ARG A 581 -7.06 -29.69 -12.00
N ALA A 582 -5.79 -29.37 -12.23
CA ALA A 582 -5.26 -28.07 -11.91
C ALA A 582 -4.53 -27.46 -13.12
N ARG A 583 -4.57 -26.15 -13.22
CA ARG A 583 -3.82 -25.38 -14.20
C ARG A 583 -3.34 -24.06 -13.60
N LEU A 584 -2.38 -23.42 -14.25
CA LEU A 584 -2.02 -22.04 -13.91
C LEU A 584 -3.25 -21.14 -14.07
N SER A 585 -3.45 -20.25 -13.12
CA SER A 585 -4.51 -19.25 -13.20
C SER A 585 -4.29 -18.37 -14.44
N GLN A 586 -5.35 -18.14 -15.20
CA GLN A 586 -5.31 -17.18 -16.31
C GLN A 586 -5.39 -15.73 -15.82
N ILE A 587 -5.73 -15.53 -14.56
CA ILE A 587 -6.06 -14.23 -13.95
C ILE A 587 -4.93 -13.76 -13.01
N GLY A 588 -3.71 -14.31 -13.08
CA GLY A 588 -2.60 -13.88 -12.25
C GLY A 588 -1.84 -15.02 -11.58
N GLU A 589 -1.16 -14.75 -10.48
CA GLU A 589 -0.39 -15.73 -9.73
C GLU A 589 -1.31 -16.70 -8.98
N GLY A 590 -1.08 -18.00 -9.13
CA GLY A 590 -1.82 -19.05 -8.46
C GLY A 590 -2.27 -20.18 -9.39
N LEU A 591 -3.10 -21.07 -8.86
CA LEU A 591 -3.65 -22.21 -9.58
C LEU A 591 -5.18 -22.13 -9.61
N GLN A 592 -5.76 -22.59 -10.71
CA GLN A 592 -7.16 -22.93 -10.82
C GLN A 592 -7.31 -24.45 -10.71
N VAL A 593 -8.14 -24.91 -9.77
CA VAL A 593 -8.36 -26.33 -9.48
C VAL A 593 -9.82 -26.65 -9.75
N GLY A 594 -10.08 -27.64 -10.59
CA GLY A 594 -11.41 -28.22 -10.84
C GLY A 594 -11.53 -29.59 -10.15
N VAL A 595 -12.60 -29.78 -9.40
CA VAL A 595 -12.90 -31.03 -8.68
C VAL A 595 -14.22 -31.58 -9.20
N TYR A 596 -14.20 -32.84 -9.64
CA TYR A 596 -15.40 -33.56 -10.07
C TYR A 596 -15.51 -34.88 -9.31
N VAL A 597 -16.55 -35.03 -8.51
CA VAL A 597 -16.75 -36.20 -7.65
C VAL A 597 -18.24 -36.30 -7.28
N LYS A 598 -18.69 -37.49 -6.88
CA LYS A 598 -20.04 -37.65 -6.34
C LYS A 598 -20.25 -36.73 -5.15
N ASP A 599 -21.32 -35.93 -5.20
CA ASP A 599 -21.58 -34.91 -4.19
C ASP A 599 -21.85 -35.51 -2.80
N GLN A 600 -21.32 -34.84 -1.76
CA GLN A 600 -21.52 -35.18 -0.34
C GLN A 600 -21.46 -33.91 0.50
N VAL A 601 -22.22 -33.90 1.60
CA VAL A 601 -22.46 -32.71 2.44
C VAL A 601 -21.17 -32.07 2.98
N ASP A 602 -20.13 -32.86 3.26
CA ASP A 602 -18.87 -32.40 3.81
C ASP A 602 -17.77 -32.15 2.74
N LEU A 603 -18.12 -32.24 1.46
CA LEU A 603 -17.14 -32.13 0.36
C LEU A 603 -16.37 -30.81 0.40
N PHE A 604 -17.08 -29.69 0.50
CA PHE A 604 -16.45 -28.37 0.59
C PHE A 604 -15.50 -28.27 1.78
N ALA A 605 -15.91 -28.79 2.94
CA ALA A 605 -15.08 -28.79 4.13
C ALA A 605 -13.80 -29.64 3.94
N ARG A 606 -13.90 -30.79 3.26
CA ARG A 606 -12.74 -31.64 2.94
C ARG A 606 -11.76 -30.93 2.03
N ILE A 607 -12.24 -30.28 0.98
CA ILE A 607 -11.41 -29.52 0.05
C ILE A 607 -10.71 -28.35 0.78
N CYS A 608 -11.45 -27.61 1.61
CA CYS A 608 -10.89 -26.55 2.43
C CYS A 608 -9.84 -27.06 3.42
N ALA A 609 -10.06 -28.23 4.05
CA ALA A 609 -9.08 -28.88 4.93
C ALA A 609 -7.78 -29.18 4.21
N TYR A 610 -7.85 -29.72 2.99
CA TYR A 610 -6.67 -29.99 2.18
C TYR A 610 -5.87 -28.74 1.89
N PHE A 611 -6.53 -27.69 1.39
CA PHE A 611 -5.86 -26.44 1.07
C PHE A 611 -5.26 -25.77 2.31
N ASP A 612 -5.94 -25.81 3.44
CA ASP A 612 -5.43 -25.30 4.72
C ASP A 612 -4.16 -26.04 5.15
N GLN A 613 -4.14 -27.37 5.10
CA GLN A 613 -2.99 -28.20 5.46
C GLN A 613 -1.78 -27.95 4.54
N GLN A 614 -2.02 -27.71 3.27
CA GLN A 614 -0.96 -27.40 2.29
C GLN A 614 -0.52 -25.93 2.29
N GLY A 615 -1.16 -25.09 3.10
CA GLY A 615 -0.85 -23.65 3.20
C GLY A 615 -1.27 -22.84 1.98
N PHE A 616 -2.28 -23.29 1.23
CA PHE A 616 -2.92 -22.53 0.16
C PHE A 616 -4.04 -21.65 0.71
N SER A 617 -4.14 -20.44 0.16
CA SER A 617 -5.27 -19.55 0.38
C SER A 617 -6.26 -19.68 -0.77
N ILE A 618 -7.52 -19.88 -0.47
CA ILE A 618 -8.61 -19.88 -1.46
C ILE A 618 -9.02 -18.43 -1.70
N LEU A 619 -9.02 -18.00 -2.96
CA LEU A 619 -9.41 -16.65 -3.37
C LEU A 619 -10.85 -16.60 -3.89
N ASP A 620 -11.31 -17.69 -4.50
CA ASP A 620 -12.67 -17.85 -5.03
C ASP A 620 -13.04 -19.33 -5.08
N ALA A 621 -14.31 -19.62 -4.90
CA ALA A 621 -14.86 -20.97 -5.06
C ALA A 621 -16.23 -20.89 -5.73
N LYS A 622 -16.40 -21.64 -6.83
CA LYS A 622 -17.67 -21.85 -7.52
C LYS A 622 -18.09 -23.28 -7.31
N ILE A 623 -19.14 -23.46 -6.57
CA ILE A 623 -19.69 -24.76 -6.22
C ILE A 623 -20.88 -25.05 -7.13
N HIS A 624 -20.95 -26.22 -7.72
CA HIS A 624 -22.01 -26.62 -8.62
C HIS A 624 -22.32 -28.10 -8.50
N THR A 625 -23.56 -28.42 -8.19
CA THR A 625 -24.05 -29.81 -8.19
C THR A 625 -24.80 -30.09 -9.49
N THR A 626 -24.35 -31.10 -10.22
CA THR A 626 -24.95 -31.52 -11.49
C THR A 626 -26.26 -32.24 -11.28
N GLN A 627 -27.11 -32.35 -12.33
CA GLN A 627 -28.43 -33.00 -12.26
C GLN A 627 -28.38 -34.48 -11.84
N HIS A 628 -27.26 -35.17 -12.04
CA HIS A 628 -27.04 -36.56 -11.65
C HIS A 628 -26.27 -36.74 -10.33
N GLY A 629 -26.17 -35.66 -9.54
CA GLY A 629 -25.64 -35.72 -8.16
C GLY A 629 -24.10 -35.75 -8.06
N TYR A 630 -23.40 -35.18 -9.00
CA TYR A 630 -21.96 -34.95 -8.91
C TYR A 630 -21.68 -33.48 -8.62
N ALA A 631 -20.71 -33.20 -7.78
CA ALA A 631 -20.15 -31.87 -7.59
C ALA A 631 -19.14 -31.59 -8.72
N LEU A 632 -19.24 -30.42 -9.33
CA LEU A 632 -18.27 -29.86 -10.27
C LEU A 632 -17.82 -28.50 -9.73
N ASP A 633 -16.86 -28.52 -8.82
CA ASP A 633 -16.39 -27.36 -8.09
C ASP A 633 -15.12 -26.80 -8.71
N THR A 634 -15.00 -25.48 -8.72
CA THR A 634 -13.78 -24.81 -9.18
C THR A 634 -13.28 -23.87 -8.11
N PHE A 635 -11.96 -23.93 -7.84
CA PHE A 635 -11.27 -23.13 -6.85
C PHE A 635 -10.17 -22.34 -7.51
N GLN A 636 -10.09 -21.06 -7.15
CA GLN A 636 -8.92 -20.23 -7.42
C GLN A 636 -8.09 -20.18 -6.15
N ILE A 637 -6.86 -20.70 -6.20
CA ILE A 637 -5.98 -20.78 -5.02
C ILE A 637 -4.67 -20.02 -5.26
N SER A 638 -4.13 -19.46 -4.18
CA SER A 638 -2.79 -18.86 -4.15
C SER A 638 -2.01 -19.36 -2.93
N GLY A 639 -0.68 -19.26 -2.96
CA GLY A 639 0.16 -19.64 -1.82
C GLY A 639 1.53 -19.00 -1.90
N THR A 640 2.04 -18.58 -0.74
CA THR A 640 3.39 -18.03 -0.61
C THR A 640 4.49 -19.05 -0.96
N ASN A 641 4.18 -20.34 -0.88
CA ASN A 641 5.08 -21.42 -1.25
C ASN A 641 5.21 -21.60 -2.77
N LEU A 642 4.25 -21.08 -3.56
CA LEU A 642 4.33 -21.08 -5.03
C LEU A 642 5.43 -20.17 -5.57
N LEU A 643 5.87 -19.18 -4.77
CA LEU A 643 6.83 -18.13 -5.15
C LEU A 643 8.24 -18.36 -4.57
N ARG A 644 8.43 -19.34 -3.67
CA ARG A 644 9.72 -19.61 -3.04
C ARG A 644 10.47 -20.71 -3.79
N GLU A 645 11.65 -20.34 -4.31
CA GLU A 645 12.73 -21.23 -4.74
C GLU A 645 12.47 -22.08 -5.99
N GLY A 646 12.32 -21.46 -7.18
CA GLY A 646 12.53 -22.17 -8.46
C GLY A 646 11.70 -23.45 -8.67
N GLY A 647 10.68 -23.70 -7.85
CA GLY A 647 9.78 -24.86 -7.95
C GLY A 647 9.03 -24.84 -9.28
N HIS A 648 9.11 -25.93 -10.01
CA HIS A 648 8.35 -26.05 -11.25
C HIS A 648 6.86 -26.13 -10.92
N TYR A 649 6.04 -25.20 -11.39
CA TYR A 649 4.57 -25.23 -11.27
C TYR A 649 3.96 -26.58 -11.63
N ARG A 650 4.59 -27.35 -12.52
CA ARG A 650 4.17 -28.71 -12.91
C ARG A 650 4.14 -29.66 -11.73
N ASP A 651 5.13 -29.61 -10.85
CA ASP A 651 5.23 -30.53 -9.70
C ASP A 651 4.11 -30.23 -8.70
N ILE A 652 3.82 -28.94 -8.50
CA ILE A 652 2.74 -28.51 -7.59
C ILE A 652 1.37 -28.89 -8.18
N ILE A 653 1.16 -28.71 -9.49
CA ILE A 653 -0.06 -29.12 -10.17
C ILE A 653 -0.27 -30.63 -10.00
N GLN A 654 0.76 -31.46 -10.27
CA GLN A 654 0.67 -32.91 -10.11
C GLN A 654 0.40 -33.31 -8.67
N LEU A 655 1.05 -32.66 -7.71
CA LEU A 655 0.83 -32.90 -6.27
C LEU A 655 -0.63 -32.62 -5.90
N VAL A 656 -1.16 -31.45 -6.27
CA VAL A 656 -2.55 -31.07 -5.96
C VAL A 656 -3.54 -32.03 -6.62
N GLU A 657 -3.32 -32.40 -7.90
CA GLU A 657 -4.21 -33.32 -8.61
C GLU A 657 -4.25 -34.72 -7.96
N HIS A 658 -3.07 -35.23 -7.58
CA HIS A 658 -2.95 -36.58 -6.99
C HIS A 658 -3.43 -36.62 -5.53
N ASP A 659 -2.92 -35.74 -4.69
CA ASP A 659 -3.14 -35.82 -3.26
C ASP A 659 -4.58 -35.45 -2.88
N LEU A 660 -5.15 -34.41 -3.54
CA LEU A 660 -6.55 -34.05 -3.31
C LEU A 660 -7.49 -35.14 -3.80
N ALA A 661 -7.23 -35.74 -4.97
CA ALA A 661 -8.04 -36.87 -5.45
C ALA A 661 -7.99 -38.06 -4.49
N ALA A 662 -6.79 -38.43 -4.02
CA ALA A 662 -6.60 -39.53 -3.06
C ALA A 662 -7.31 -39.26 -1.74
N MET A 663 -7.25 -38.03 -1.23
CA MET A 663 -7.91 -37.64 0.02
C MET A 663 -9.43 -37.67 -0.09
N LEU A 664 -10.00 -37.26 -1.22
CA LEU A 664 -11.44 -37.28 -1.46
C LEU A 664 -12.04 -38.69 -1.59
N GLN A 665 -11.21 -39.70 -1.90
CA GLN A 665 -11.61 -41.12 -1.90
C GLN A 665 -11.63 -41.75 -0.51
N GLN A 666 -10.96 -41.12 0.47
CA GLN A 666 -10.87 -41.64 1.84
C GLN A 666 -12.00 -41.06 2.71
N SER A 667 -12.78 -41.92 3.35
CA SER A 667 -13.81 -41.54 4.31
C SER A 667 -13.23 -41.21 5.70
N ALA A 668 -12.10 -40.48 5.74
CA ALA A 668 -11.49 -40.07 6.99
C ALA A 668 -12.31 -38.97 7.69
N PRO A 669 -12.39 -38.93 9.04
CA PRO A 669 -13.03 -37.83 9.74
C PRO A 669 -12.33 -36.52 9.47
N LEU A 670 -13.12 -35.43 9.45
CA LEU A 670 -12.58 -34.07 9.26
C LEU A 670 -11.59 -33.72 10.39
N PRO A 671 -10.36 -33.31 10.10
CA PRO A 671 -9.41 -32.91 11.13
C PRO A 671 -9.88 -31.66 11.86
N ASN A 672 -9.21 -31.27 12.94
CA ASN A 672 -9.48 -29.99 13.56
C ASN A 672 -8.85 -28.85 12.74
N PRO A 673 -9.53 -27.70 12.57
CA PRO A 673 -8.96 -26.55 11.88
C PRO A 673 -7.65 -26.10 12.52
N SER A 674 -6.73 -25.66 11.69
CA SER A 674 -5.47 -25.07 12.17
C SER A 674 -5.78 -23.76 12.91
N LYS A 675 -5.22 -23.57 14.11
CA LYS A 675 -5.33 -22.31 14.87
C LYS A 675 -4.14 -21.43 14.48
N GLY A 676 -4.27 -20.75 13.36
CA GLY A 676 -3.28 -19.76 12.92
C GLY A 676 -3.13 -18.61 13.92
N ARG A 677 -1.91 -18.09 14.10
CA ARG A 677 -1.69 -16.89 14.91
C ARG A 677 -2.12 -15.66 14.11
N LEU A 678 -2.90 -14.78 14.74
CA LEU A 678 -3.17 -13.46 14.21
C LEU A 678 -1.86 -12.71 13.96
N SER A 679 -1.79 -12.00 12.86
CA SER A 679 -0.65 -11.13 12.59
C SER A 679 -0.50 -10.05 13.69
N ARG A 680 0.66 -9.41 13.78
CA ARG A 680 0.85 -8.31 14.73
C ARG A 680 -0.13 -7.19 14.45
N GLN A 681 -0.38 -6.89 13.17
CA GLN A 681 -1.30 -5.85 12.75
C GLN A 681 -2.75 -6.19 13.15
N SER A 682 -3.20 -7.43 12.93
CA SER A 682 -4.53 -7.89 13.33
C SER A 682 -4.73 -7.84 14.86
N ARG A 683 -3.71 -8.12 15.65
CA ARG A 683 -3.78 -8.00 17.12
C ARG A 683 -3.87 -6.56 17.60
N SER A 684 -3.18 -5.63 16.93
CA SER A 684 -3.22 -4.20 17.28
C SER A 684 -4.52 -3.52 16.85
N PHE A 685 -5.18 -4.07 15.83
CA PHE A 685 -6.45 -3.57 15.28
C PHE A 685 -7.50 -4.69 15.24
N PRO A 686 -8.01 -5.17 16.38
CA PRO A 686 -9.00 -6.23 16.41
C PRO A 686 -10.28 -5.75 15.72
N ILE A 687 -10.73 -6.50 14.71
CA ILE A 687 -12.06 -6.34 14.11
C ILE A 687 -13.02 -7.09 14.99
N GLN A 688 -14.14 -6.47 15.34
CA GLN A 688 -15.25 -7.22 15.91
C GLN A 688 -15.81 -8.14 14.82
N PRO A 689 -15.79 -9.47 15.03
CA PRO A 689 -16.38 -10.41 14.10
C PRO A 689 -17.85 -10.07 13.86
N ARG A 690 -18.29 -10.19 12.62
CA ARG A 690 -19.70 -10.03 12.25
C ARG A 690 -20.13 -11.20 11.40
N VAL A 691 -21.22 -11.79 11.75
CA VAL A 691 -21.91 -12.81 10.97
C VAL A 691 -23.32 -12.31 10.73
N SER A 692 -23.83 -12.48 9.54
CA SER A 692 -25.20 -12.11 9.17
C SER A 692 -25.73 -13.17 8.23
N LEU A 693 -26.82 -13.80 8.61
CA LEU A 693 -27.56 -14.77 7.81
C LEU A 693 -28.91 -14.16 7.42
N ARG A 694 -29.20 -14.07 6.13
CA ARG A 694 -30.46 -13.53 5.63
C ARG A 694 -30.97 -14.35 4.44
N ALA A 695 -32.30 -14.50 4.33
CA ALA A 695 -32.88 -15.08 3.12
C ALA A 695 -32.62 -14.18 1.92
N ASP A 696 -32.43 -14.78 0.73
CA ASP A 696 -32.43 -14.07 -0.53
C ASP A 696 -33.82 -13.49 -0.86
N GLU A 697 -33.91 -12.62 -1.85
CA GLU A 697 -35.17 -11.97 -2.23
C GLU A 697 -36.25 -12.95 -2.71
N ARG A 698 -35.88 -14.15 -3.14
CA ARG A 698 -36.76 -15.21 -3.62
C ARG A 698 -37.07 -16.26 -2.56
N GLY A 699 -36.41 -16.22 -1.40
CA GLY A 699 -36.57 -17.18 -0.31
C GLY A 699 -36.07 -18.60 -0.63
N GLN A 700 -35.29 -18.78 -1.69
CA GLN A 700 -34.74 -20.06 -2.10
C GLN A 700 -33.39 -20.37 -1.43
N TYR A 701 -32.61 -19.36 -1.18
CA TYR A 701 -31.27 -19.43 -0.60
C TYR A 701 -31.13 -18.52 0.61
N TYR A 702 -30.10 -18.77 1.39
CA TYR A 702 -29.68 -17.90 2.49
C TYR A 702 -28.26 -17.33 2.17
N VAL A 703 -28.13 -16.05 2.33
CA VAL A 703 -26.85 -15.34 2.21
C VAL A 703 -26.22 -15.23 3.59
N LEU A 704 -25.13 -15.97 3.82
CA LEU A 704 -24.28 -15.85 4.99
C LEU A 704 -23.13 -14.91 4.65
N SER A 705 -23.04 -13.79 5.37
CA SER A 705 -21.93 -12.84 5.25
C SER A 705 -21.09 -12.88 6.51
N VAL A 706 -19.79 -13.07 6.36
CA VAL A 706 -18.80 -13.17 7.45
C VAL A 706 -17.75 -12.11 7.28
N SER A 707 -17.47 -11.37 8.36
CA SER A 707 -16.39 -10.39 8.41
C SER A 707 -15.59 -10.56 9.68
N ALA A 708 -14.28 -10.81 9.57
CA ALA A 708 -13.39 -11.04 10.69
C ALA A 708 -11.91 -10.72 10.33
N ASN A 709 -11.02 -10.84 11.31
CA ASN A 709 -9.58 -10.86 11.03
C ASN A 709 -9.18 -12.13 10.28
N ASP A 710 -8.32 -11.99 9.27
CA ASP A 710 -7.79 -13.14 8.53
C ASP A 710 -6.83 -13.96 9.40
N ARG A 711 -6.96 -15.26 9.32
CA ARG A 711 -6.05 -16.25 9.92
C ARG A 711 -6.13 -17.58 9.20
N THR A 712 -5.03 -18.31 9.22
CA THR A 712 -4.97 -19.67 8.68
C THR A 712 -6.00 -20.57 9.34
N GLY A 713 -6.71 -21.38 8.56
CA GLY A 713 -7.72 -22.32 9.02
C GLY A 713 -9.12 -21.74 9.23
N LEU A 714 -9.33 -20.44 9.02
CA LEU A 714 -10.62 -19.81 9.30
C LEU A 714 -11.72 -20.26 8.33
N LEU A 715 -11.43 -20.26 7.03
CA LEU A 715 -12.39 -20.73 6.01
C LEU A 715 -12.75 -22.20 6.23
N TYR A 716 -11.76 -23.02 6.59
CA TYR A 716 -12.02 -24.42 6.93
C TYR A 716 -12.89 -24.56 8.18
N ALA A 717 -12.70 -23.72 9.21
CA ALA A 717 -13.54 -23.74 10.40
C ALA A 717 -15.02 -23.43 10.07
N ILE A 718 -15.25 -22.43 9.21
CA ILE A 718 -16.62 -22.10 8.73
C ILE A 718 -17.19 -23.27 7.92
N ALA A 719 -16.44 -23.81 6.98
CA ALA A 719 -16.87 -24.93 6.14
C ALA A 719 -17.21 -26.17 6.98
N LYS A 720 -16.46 -26.44 8.04
CA LYS A 720 -16.70 -27.56 8.98
C LYS A 720 -18.00 -27.37 9.75
N ILE A 721 -18.28 -26.16 10.25
CA ILE A 721 -19.55 -25.84 10.93
C ILE A 721 -20.74 -26.05 9.98
N LEU A 722 -20.64 -25.56 8.72
CA LEU A 722 -21.69 -25.78 7.72
C LEU A 722 -21.94 -27.26 7.48
N ALA A 723 -20.90 -28.08 7.39
CA ALA A 723 -21.00 -29.53 7.21
C ALA A 723 -21.62 -30.23 8.43
N GLU A 724 -21.27 -29.85 9.66
CA GLU A 724 -21.83 -30.36 10.91
C GLU A 724 -23.32 -30.09 11.02
N HIS A 725 -23.81 -28.95 10.51
CA HIS A 725 -25.21 -28.60 10.41
C HIS A 725 -25.92 -29.17 9.17
N GLN A 726 -25.23 -29.96 8.36
CA GLN A 726 -25.72 -30.54 7.10
C GLN A 726 -26.31 -29.49 6.14
N ILE A 727 -25.61 -28.32 6.05
CA ILE A 727 -26.00 -27.23 5.18
C ILE A 727 -25.16 -27.32 3.90
N SER A 728 -25.84 -27.45 2.76
CA SER A 728 -25.21 -27.46 1.45
C SER A 728 -24.87 -26.06 1.01
N LEU A 729 -23.68 -25.92 0.41
CA LEU A 729 -23.17 -24.67 -0.13
C LEU A 729 -23.45 -24.62 -1.63
N HIS A 730 -24.01 -23.51 -2.11
CA HIS A 730 -24.26 -23.29 -3.53
C HIS A 730 -23.15 -22.43 -4.18
N THR A 731 -22.63 -21.45 -3.46
CA THR A 731 -21.52 -20.60 -3.91
C THR A 731 -20.77 -20.06 -2.71
N ALA A 732 -19.45 -19.96 -2.82
CA ALA A 732 -18.64 -19.25 -1.83
C ALA A 732 -17.81 -18.17 -2.55
N ARG A 733 -17.85 -16.97 -2.03
CA ARG A 733 -16.98 -15.87 -2.44
C ARG A 733 -16.07 -15.51 -1.28
N ILE A 734 -14.80 -15.80 -1.45
CA ILE A 734 -13.77 -15.64 -0.44
C ILE A 734 -12.99 -14.37 -0.76
N ASN A 735 -12.96 -13.44 0.17
CA ASN A 735 -12.36 -12.13 -0.08
C ASN A 735 -11.49 -11.66 1.08
N THR A 736 -10.19 -11.81 0.91
CA THR A 736 -9.21 -11.33 1.90
C THR A 736 -8.74 -9.92 1.53
N LEU A 737 -8.99 -8.97 2.43
CA LEU A 737 -8.62 -7.56 2.32
C LEU A 737 -7.48 -7.25 3.29
N GLY A 738 -6.23 -7.49 2.89
CA GLY A 738 -5.08 -7.38 3.79
C GLY A 738 -5.18 -8.40 4.92
N GLU A 739 -5.48 -7.93 6.14
CA GLU A 739 -5.63 -8.76 7.34
C GLU A 739 -7.11 -8.98 7.76
N ARG A 740 -8.05 -8.67 6.87
CA ARG A 740 -9.50 -8.83 7.08
C ARG A 740 -10.10 -9.71 6.02
N ILE A 741 -11.00 -10.60 6.42
CA ILE A 741 -11.86 -11.34 5.50
C ILE A 741 -13.24 -10.69 5.39
N GLU A 742 -13.81 -10.76 4.20
CA GLU A 742 -15.20 -10.40 3.89
C GLU A 742 -15.76 -11.50 3.00
N ASP A 743 -16.18 -12.62 3.61
CA ASP A 743 -16.63 -13.80 2.87
C ASP A 743 -18.14 -13.83 2.78
N VAL A 744 -18.64 -14.27 1.63
CA VAL A 744 -20.08 -14.41 1.36
C VAL A 744 -20.35 -15.81 0.83
N PHE A 745 -21.25 -16.51 1.51
CA PHE A 745 -21.69 -17.85 1.15
C PHE A 745 -23.16 -17.84 0.78
N LEU A 746 -23.52 -18.48 -0.31
CA LEU A 746 -24.91 -18.74 -0.68
C LEU A 746 -25.24 -20.18 -0.27
N LEU A 747 -26.13 -20.33 0.70
CA LEU A 747 -26.47 -21.59 1.32
C LEU A 747 -27.84 -22.10 0.86
N ASP A 748 -28.02 -23.41 0.73
CA ASP A 748 -29.33 -24.00 0.46
C ASP A 748 -30.31 -23.73 1.62
N GLY A 749 -31.46 -23.19 1.27
CA GLY A 749 -32.48 -22.78 2.24
C GLY A 749 -33.30 -23.93 2.87
N HIS A 750 -33.19 -25.16 2.38
CA HIS A 750 -34.13 -26.23 2.74
C HIS A 750 -34.15 -26.57 4.25
N ASN A 751 -32.99 -26.59 4.90
CA ASN A 751 -32.89 -26.82 6.35
C ASN A 751 -33.02 -25.52 7.17
N LEU A 752 -32.56 -24.40 6.60
CA LEU A 752 -32.56 -23.09 7.28
C LEU A 752 -33.96 -22.45 7.38
N SER A 753 -34.87 -22.73 6.41
CA SER A 753 -36.21 -22.18 6.40
C SER A 753 -37.15 -22.82 7.41
N LYS A 754 -36.83 -24.04 7.90
CA LYS A 754 -37.69 -24.83 8.78
C LYS A 754 -37.56 -24.47 10.25
N ASP A 755 -36.42 -23.98 10.71
CA ASP A 755 -36.19 -23.72 12.14
C ASP A 755 -35.27 -22.50 12.35
N SER A 756 -35.83 -21.41 12.87
CA SER A 756 -35.08 -20.20 13.23
C SER A 756 -34.02 -20.44 14.33
N LYS A 757 -34.11 -21.51 15.09
CA LYS A 757 -33.09 -21.87 16.09
C LYS A 757 -31.81 -22.31 15.44
N ILE A 758 -31.90 -23.04 14.31
CA ILE A 758 -30.70 -23.45 13.55
C ILE A 758 -29.97 -22.22 13.00
N GLN A 759 -30.68 -21.19 12.55
CA GLN A 759 -30.07 -19.93 12.07
C GLN A 759 -29.27 -19.22 13.16
N VAL A 760 -29.87 -19.07 14.35
CA VAL A 760 -29.20 -18.43 15.50
C VAL A 760 -28.04 -19.27 16.00
N GLN A 761 -28.16 -20.58 16.04
CA GLN A 761 -27.12 -21.50 16.46
C GLN A 761 -25.94 -21.43 15.49
N LEU A 762 -26.18 -21.45 14.18
CA LEU A 762 -25.17 -21.34 13.15
C LEU A 762 -24.40 -20.00 13.25
N GLU A 763 -25.10 -18.86 13.36
CA GLU A 763 -24.47 -17.56 13.55
C GLU A 763 -23.62 -17.53 14.81
N THR A 764 -24.08 -18.13 15.91
CA THR A 764 -23.34 -18.16 17.18
C THR A 764 -22.06 -19.01 17.08
N GLU A 765 -22.17 -20.24 16.54
CA GLU A 765 -21.00 -21.12 16.39
C GLU A 765 -19.95 -20.54 15.45
N ILE A 766 -20.38 -19.89 14.35
CA ILE A 766 -19.45 -19.18 13.46
C ILE A 766 -18.81 -18.00 14.20
N LEU A 767 -19.58 -17.19 14.95
CA LEU A 767 -19.03 -16.10 15.76
C LEU A 767 -18.00 -16.60 16.78
N ASP A 768 -18.27 -17.71 17.46
CA ASP A 768 -17.34 -18.32 18.41
C ASP A 768 -16.07 -18.81 17.70
N ALA A 769 -16.21 -19.42 16.52
CA ALA A 769 -15.06 -19.81 15.71
C ALA A 769 -14.20 -18.61 15.24
N LEU A 770 -14.82 -17.45 15.03
CA LEU A 770 -14.15 -16.20 14.62
C LEU A 770 -13.47 -15.49 15.81
N ALA A 771 -13.94 -15.67 17.02
CA ALA A 771 -13.48 -14.95 18.21
C ALA A 771 -12.18 -15.50 18.84
N VAL A 772 -11.72 -16.69 18.43
CA VAL A 772 -10.54 -17.40 19.03
C VAL A 772 -9.19 -16.87 18.54
#